data_8efd91e37392a5cc93fd883b122974ff
#
_entry.id   8efd91e37392a5cc93fd883b122974ff
#
_cell.length_a   1.000
_cell.length_b   1.000
_cell.length_c   1.000
_cell.angle_alpha   90.00
_cell.angle_beta   90.00
_cell.angle_gamma   90.00
#
_symmetry.space_group_name_H-M   'P 1'
#
loop_
_entity.id
_entity.type
_entity.pdbx_description
1 polymer ?
#
loop_
_entity_poly.entity_id
_entity_poly.type
_entity_poly.pdbx_seq_one_letter_code
_entity_poly.pdbx_strand_id
1 'polypeptide(L)'
;MALIKQIRQRTGLAIGVIAGGLILFLLGGDLLSPNSSLLNSNKNIVGEIAGDDITLEEYSLKVEEFKAMYQQRTGRVPSESEMVSVREQAWQAMIVDRVFDEEYDKLGLTVSSAELVDMVQGKNIVPELRAQLVNPQTGQFDKSQLIAFLQSLENADPAQQAAWAQQEKVFAQSRLRIKYDNLLATSEYATTAEAKLEHKGANTIADASVLFVPYYVISDGDVKIEDSELSAYLGKHKEKFKIGNTANLEYVAFSILPSGQDSAAVISRINELTEELRTSNDDSVLVSRNSEVQNPFATLRPGDQLPVSLTSNTDEIVAGQTYGPFITANSSYVTYKISSQYEGTPRMRASHILFSTEGMDEAGKAAVKSQAETVLAEIKANGNFAVAASQYGQDGTAQNGGDLGWFAKDDFVEPFANVVYAAKSTGLLPSVVETEYGYHIINVTELPKSTYTKLAVLELELVASDATRNDAFRNADSFAAESGNRNEFKENAAEKGYRVLQANNVDAASRNLNNIQNAREVIMWAFGEASAGEVSEVKELDNAYVVATLVSKKEEGDAKLDDVRDQVTQQVLKDKKAAMIAEKLAGKTTLEEMKAVFADAAINEAPDLRLNASVIPGIGFAPKVIGSVFGLSAAGQLTKPVQEDIGVLVGRLNSITPSNEVGDYTSYQAQLTMGAAQRMTYTIMMALQDLADVKDFRYKYY
;
A
#
# COMPACT_ATOMS: atom_id res chain seq x y z
N MET A 1 43.74 -65.43 10.84
CA MET A 1 43.69 -65.06 9.40
C MET A 1 42.48 -65.59 8.62
N ALA A 2 41.60 -66.39 9.23
CA ALA A 2 40.39 -66.90 8.53
C ALA A 2 39.25 -65.91 8.46
N LEU A 3 39.07 -65.02 9.42
CA LEU A 3 37.95 -64.07 9.49
C LEU A 3 38.04 -62.97 8.40
N ILE A 4 39.23 -62.47 8.08
CA ILE A 4 39.46 -61.45 7.09
C ILE A 4 39.20 -61.97 5.66
N LYS A 5 39.42 -63.24 5.40
CA LYS A 5 39.19 -63.90 4.11
C LYS A 5 37.67 -64.07 3.82
N GLN A 6 36.89 -64.34 4.87
CA GLN A 6 35.43 -64.43 4.78
C GLN A 6 34.74 -63.09 4.58
N ILE A 7 35.25 -62.02 5.21
CA ILE A 7 34.73 -60.65 5.03
C ILE A 7 35.00 -60.17 3.59
N ARG A 8 36.17 -60.48 3.02
CA ARG A 8 36.54 -60.12 1.67
C ARG A 8 35.75 -60.83 0.56
N GLN A 9 35.25 -62.06 0.86
CA GLN A 9 34.42 -62.81 -0.10
C GLN A 9 32.91 -62.40 -0.06
N ARG A 10 32.50 -61.62 0.97
CA ARG A 10 31.11 -61.15 1.11
C ARG A 10 31.02 -59.63 1.22
N THR A 11 31.98 -58.93 0.63
CA THR A 11 32.08 -57.47 0.68
C THR A 11 30.80 -56.80 0.12
N GLY A 12 30.21 -57.39 -0.95
CA GLY A 12 28.95 -56.90 -1.49
C GLY A 12 27.76 -57.06 -0.54
N LEU A 13 27.74 -58.12 0.28
CA LEU A 13 26.68 -58.32 1.26
C LEU A 13 26.86 -57.44 2.48
N ALA A 14 28.11 -57.19 2.90
CA ALA A 14 28.42 -56.25 3.98
C ALA A 14 28.10 -54.80 3.58
N ILE A 15 28.43 -54.39 2.35
CA ILE A 15 28.06 -53.09 1.80
C ILE A 15 26.54 -52.94 1.67
N GLY A 16 25.84 -54.01 1.22
CA GLY A 16 24.38 -54.03 1.16
C GLY A 16 23.70 -53.89 2.52
N VAL A 17 24.23 -54.54 3.56
CA VAL A 17 23.70 -54.44 4.95
C VAL A 17 23.99 -53.04 5.54
N ILE A 18 25.19 -52.48 5.30
CA ILE A 18 25.54 -51.15 5.77
C ILE A 18 24.70 -50.09 5.00
N ALA A 19 24.55 -50.22 3.69
CA ALA A 19 23.71 -49.33 2.90
C ALA A 19 22.23 -49.43 3.30
N GLY A 20 21.71 -50.67 3.51
CA GLY A 20 20.36 -50.91 4.03
C GLY A 20 20.17 -50.35 5.43
N GLY A 21 21.16 -50.49 6.30
CA GLY A 21 21.16 -49.92 7.66
C GLY A 21 21.20 -48.39 7.66
N LEU A 22 21.99 -47.78 6.77
CA LEU A 22 22.02 -46.33 6.58
C LEU A 22 20.71 -45.80 6.00
N ILE A 23 20.12 -46.49 5.00
CA ILE A 23 18.82 -46.17 4.46
C ILE A 23 17.71 -46.33 5.53
N LEU A 24 17.73 -47.38 6.33
CA LEU A 24 16.81 -47.58 7.44
C LEU A 24 17.03 -46.56 8.57
N PHE A 25 18.26 -46.13 8.83
CA PHE A 25 18.57 -45.08 9.79
C PHE A 25 18.12 -43.72 9.34
N LEU A 26 18.37 -43.39 8.08
CA LEU A 26 17.92 -42.12 7.46
C LEU A 26 16.39 -42.07 7.34
N LEU A 27 15.76 -43.15 6.87
CA LEU A 27 14.30 -43.25 6.77
C LEU A 27 13.64 -43.45 8.15
N GLY A 28 14.26 -44.21 9.04
CA GLY A 28 13.72 -44.51 10.38
C GLY A 28 13.80 -43.30 11.32
N GLY A 29 14.78 -42.41 11.16
CA GLY A 29 14.87 -41.15 11.87
C GLY A 29 13.74 -40.19 11.50
N ASP A 30 13.38 -40.19 10.24
CA ASP A 30 12.27 -39.35 9.72
C ASP A 30 10.90 -40.00 10.02
N LEU A 31 10.78 -41.35 9.90
CA LEU A 31 9.53 -42.08 10.13
C LEU A 31 9.12 -42.17 11.62
N LEU A 32 10.06 -42.05 12.56
CA LEU A 32 9.81 -42.12 14.01
C LEU A 32 9.78 -40.72 14.65
N SER A 33 10.02 -39.67 13.88
CA SER A 33 9.90 -38.29 14.32
C SER A 33 8.42 -37.89 14.40
N PRO A 34 7.97 -37.16 15.45
CA PRO A 34 6.64 -36.57 15.49
C PRO A 34 6.36 -35.62 14.31
N ASN A 35 7.41 -35.19 13.56
CA ASN A 35 7.37 -34.34 12.38
C ASN A 35 7.75 -35.06 11.08
N SER A 36 7.46 -36.38 10.98
CA SER A 36 7.74 -37.16 9.77
C SER A 36 7.08 -36.57 8.52
N SER A 37 7.89 -36.22 7.51
CA SER A 37 7.43 -35.69 6.23
C SER A 37 6.54 -36.68 5.45
N LEU A 38 6.73 -38.01 5.68
CA LEU A 38 5.95 -39.06 5.01
C LEU A 38 4.59 -39.36 5.69
N LEU A 39 4.42 -39.00 6.96
CA LEU A 39 3.17 -39.24 7.72
C LEU A 39 2.35 -37.96 7.90
N ASN A 40 2.91 -36.79 7.60
CA ASN A 40 2.32 -35.48 7.79
C ASN A 40 2.29 -34.63 6.50
N SER A 41 2.08 -35.23 5.34
CA SER A 41 1.99 -34.51 4.05
C SER A 41 0.97 -33.36 4.09
N ASN A 42 -0.08 -33.46 4.89
CA ASN A 42 -1.08 -32.39 5.05
C ASN A 42 -0.68 -31.26 6.01
N LYS A 43 0.45 -31.37 6.72
CA LYS A 43 0.86 -30.32 7.68
C LYS A 43 1.67 -29.18 7.08
N ASN A 44 2.15 -29.34 5.86
CA ASN A 44 3.00 -28.35 5.18
C ASN A 44 2.31 -27.65 4.00
N ILE A 45 0.97 -27.66 3.98
CA ILE A 45 0.19 -26.97 2.94
C ILE A 45 -0.18 -25.59 3.46
N VAL A 46 0.27 -24.55 2.72
CA VAL A 46 -0.02 -23.13 3.04
C VAL A 46 -1.27 -22.62 2.34
N GLY A 47 -1.84 -23.38 1.42
CA GLY A 47 -3.09 -23.06 0.74
C GLY A 47 -3.38 -24.03 -0.40
N GLU A 48 -4.52 -23.80 -1.04
CA GLU A 48 -4.98 -24.50 -2.26
C GLU A 48 -5.35 -23.45 -3.30
N ILE A 49 -4.91 -23.60 -4.52
CA ILE A 49 -5.20 -22.67 -5.62
C ILE A 49 -5.65 -23.51 -6.81
N ALA A 50 -6.88 -23.29 -7.29
CA ALA A 50 -7.47 -24.02 -8.41
C ALA A 50 -7.47 -25.56 -8.21
N GLY A 51 -7.58 -26.02 -6.97
CA GLY A 51 -7.56 -27.43 -6.61
C GLY A 51 -6.16 -28.03 -6.39
N ASP A 52 -5.09 -27.26 -6.60
CA ASP A 52 -3.71 -27.67 -6.36
C ASP A 52 -3.22 -27.22 -4.98
N ASP A 53 -2.67 -28.13 -4.19
CA ASP A 53 -2.04 -27.85 -2.92
C ASP A 53 -0.74 -27.06 -3.11
N ILE A 54 -0.61 -25.95 -2.36
CA ILE A 54 0.63 -25.16 -2.31
C ILE A 54 1.39 -25.53 -1.03
N THR A 55 2.61 -26.04 -1.21
CA THR A 55 3.44 -26.42 -0.09
C THR A 55 4.16 -25.23 0.55
N LEU A 56 4.51 -25.35 1.83
CA LEU A 56 5.30 -24.35 2.54
C LEU A 56 6.66 -24.10 1.86
N GLU A 57 7.28 -25.16 1.32
CA GLU A 57 8.55 -25.06 0.60
C GLU A 57 8.40 -24.21 -0.67
N GLU A 58 7.42 -24.52 -1.51
CA GLU A 58 7.15 -23.79 -2.74
C GLU A 58 6.85 -22.31 -2.46
N TYR A 59 6.01 -22.04 -1.46
CA TYR A 59 5.71 -20.68 -1.04
C TYR A 59 6.94 -19.94 -0.49
N SER A 60 7.76 -20.61 0.33
CA SER A 60 8.97 -20.00 0.89
C SER A 60 9.98 -19.63 -0.20
N LEU A 61 10.14 -20.47 -1.23
CA LEU A 61 10.97 -20.13 -2.40
C LEU A 61 10.47 -18.87 -3.12
N LYS A 62 9.14 -18.75 -3.29
CA LYS A 62 8.56 -17.56 -3.91
C LYS A 62 8.73 -16.31 -3.04
N VAL A 63 8.62 -16.44 -1.73
CA VAL A 63 8.89 -15.35 -0.77
C VAL A 63 10.34 -14.88 -0.86
N GLU A 64 11.33 -15.79 -0.92
CA GLU A 64 12.75 -15.42 -1.08
C GLU A 64 13.02 -14.75 -2.43
N GLU A 65 12.34 -15.15 -3.51
CA GLU A 65 12.38 -14.46 -4.80
C GLU A 65 11.94 -12.99 -4.67
N PHE A 66 10.79 -12.75 -4.05
CA PHE A 66 10.26 -11.39 -3.85
C PHE A 66 11.10 -10.55 -2.88
N LYS A 67 11.67 -11.19 -1.86
CA LYS A 67 12.61 -10.56 -0.93
C LYS A 67 13.89 -10.10 -1.64
N ALA A 68 14.43 -10.92 -2.54
CA ALA A 68 15.58 -10.55 -3.37
C ALA A 68 15.26 -9.38 -4.30
N MET A 69 14.07 -9.37 -4.93
CA MET A 69 13.61 -8.23 -5.74
C MET A 69 13.45 -6.95 -4.91
N TYR A 70 12.92 -7.06 -3.69
CA TYR A 70 12.83 -5.94 -2.76
C TYR A 70 14.22 -5.37 -2.44
N GLN A 71 15.16 -6.24 -2.10
CA GLN A 71 16.54 -5.87 -1.77
C GLN A 71 17.26 -5.22 -2.97
N GLN A 72 17.07 -5.73 -4.17
CA GLN A 72 17.61 -5.13 -5.39
C GLN A 72 17.07 -3.71 -5.64
N ARG A 73 15.78 -3.51 -5.39
CA ARG A 73 15.11 -2.22 -5.61
C ARG A 73 15.48 -1.17 -4.55
N THR A 74 15.60 -1.57 -3.28
CA THR A 74 15.76 -0.66 -2.14
C THR A 74 17.17 -0.57 -1.61
N GLY A 75 18.07 -1.50 -1.99
CA GLY A 75 19.44 -1.60 -1.49
C GLY A 75 19.56 -2.19 -0.07
N ARG A 76 18.45 -2.63 0.55
CA ARG A 76 18.44 -3.19 1.92
C ARG A 76 17.50 -4.38 2.05
N VAL A 77 17.69 -5.18 3.08
CA VAL A 77 16.78 -6.27 3.43
C VAL A 77 15.46 -5.68 3.99
N PRO A 78 14.27 -6.24 3.64
CA PRO A 78 13.01 -5.79 4.21
C PRO A 78 12.98 -6.03 5.74
N SER A 79 12.39 -5.08 6.47
CA SER A 79 12.05 -5.23 7.88
C SER A 79 10.91 -6.23 8.07
N GLU A 80 10.65 -6.68 9.31
CA GLU A 80 9.54 -7.62 9.57
C GLU A 80 8.18 -7.07 9.13
N SER A 81 7.93 -5.79 9.29
CA SER A 81 6.70 -5.16 8.82
C SER A 81 6.60 -5.14 7.28
N GLU A 82 7.71 -4.97 6.58
CA GLU A 82 7.78 -5.01 5.12
C GLU A 82 7.72 -6.44 4.58
N MET A 83 8.22 -7.44 5.33
CA MET A 83 8.08 -8.86 5.00
C MET A 83 6.63 -9.30 4.85
N VAL A 84 5.70 -8.63 5.54
CA VAL A 84 4.25 -8.85 5.35
C VAL A 84 3.85 -8.61 3.91
N SER A 85 4.23 -7.43 3.39
CA SER A 85 3.94 -7.06 2.00
C SER A 85 4.66 -7.97 1.00
N VAL A 86 5.89 -8.38 1.31
CA VAL A 86 6.67 -9.33 0.49
C VAL A 86 5.95 -10.68 0.41
N ARG A 87 5.50 -11.23 1.55
CA ARG A 87 4.76 -12.48 1.63
C ARG A 87 3.43 -12.41 0.88
N GLU A 88 2.71 -11.29 1.01
CA GLU A 88 1.45 -11.10 0.30
C GLU A 88 1.66 -10.99 -1.21
N GLN A 89 2.65 -10.24 -1.66
CA GLN A 89 2.99 -10.15 -3.09
C GLN A 89 3.40 -11.50 -3.67
N ALA A 90 4.17 -12.30 -2.92
CA ALA A 90 4.54 -13.66 -3.33
C ALA A 90 3.30 -14.56 -3.48
N TRP A 91 2.36 -14.49 -2.55
CA TRP A 91 1.11 -15.26 -2.61
C TRP A 91 0.23 -14.86 -3.78
N GLN A 92 0.03 -13.55 -3.97
CA GLN A 92 -0.75 -13.04 -5.12
C GLN A 92 -0.12 -13.44 -6.44
N ALA A 93 1.22 -13.42 -6.55
CA ALA A 93 1.92 -13.90 -7.74
C ALA A 93 1.68 -15.40 -7.98
N MET A 94 1.69 -16.23 -6.93
CA MET A 94 1.41 -17.66 -7.07
C MET A 94 -0.02 -17.93 -7.52
N ILE A 95 -1.01 -17.19 -6.98
CA ILE A 95 -2.40 -17.28 -7.43
C ILE A 95 -2.47 -16.97 -8.93
N VAL A 96 -1.88 -15.84 -9.35
CA VAL A 96 -1.86 -15.42 -10.74
C VAL A 96 -1.20 -16.47 -11.62
N ASP A 97 -0.01 -16.94 -11.26
CA ASP A 97 0.73 -17.94 -12.03
C ASP A 97 -0.10 -19.22 -12.20
N ARG A 98 -0.66 -19.79 -11.13
CA ARG A 98 -1.44 -21.04 -11.18
C ARG A 98 -2.71 -20.92 -11.99
N VAL A 99 -3.47 -19.86 -11.78
CA VAL A 99 -4.75 -19.65 -12.46
C VAL A 99 -4.56 -19.44 -13.95
N PHE A 100 -3.52 -18.70 -14.35
CA PHE A 100 -3.24 -18.51 -15.78
C PHE A 100 -2.59 -19.73 -16.43
N ASP A 101 -1.73 -20.47 -15.74
CA ASP A 101 -1.13 -21.70 -16.25
C ASP A 101 -2.21 -22.72 -16.59
N GLU A 102 -3.23 -22.88 -15.74
CA GLU A 102 -4.38 -23.76 -16.03
C GLU A 102 -5.14 -23.33 -17.29
N GLU A 103 -5.37 -22.02 -17.47
CA GLU A 103 -6.03 -21.49 -18.66
C GLU A 103 -5.17 -21.63 -19.93
N TYR A 104 -3.85 -21.44 -19.81
CA TYR A 104 -2.94 -21.67 -20.94
C TYR A 104 -2.98 -23.12 -21.42
N ASP A 105 -2.99 -24.06 -20.47
CA ASP A 105 -3.06 -25.50 -20.77
C ASP A 105 -4.40 -25.88 -21.40
N LYS A 106 -5.53 -25.39 -20.90
CA LYS A 106 -6.87 -25.59 -21.48
C LYS A 106 -6.97 -25.10 -22.92
N LEU A 107 -6.32 -23.99 -23.24
CA LEU A 107 -6.32 -23.37 -24.55
C LEU A 107 -5.20 -23.88 -25.47
N GLY A 108 -4.27 -24.68 -24.94
CA GLY A 108 -3.10 -25.17 -25.68
C GLY A 108 -2.11 -24.04 -26.03
N LEU A 109 -2.06 -22.98 -25.24
CA LEU A 109 -1.14 -21.85 -25.45
C LEU A 109 0.27 -22.24 -25.02
N THR A 110 1.22 -22.12 -25.91
CA THR A 110 2.63 -22.40 -25.63
C THR A 110 3.55 -21.35 -26.23
N VAL A 111 4.77 -21.22 -25.71
CA VAL A 111 5.86 -20.47 -26.32
C VAL A 111 6.92 -21.47 -26.76
N SER A 112 7.11 -21.60 -28.09
CA SER A 112 8.12 -22.52 -28.63
C SER A 112 9.53 -21.96 -28.44
N SER A 113 10.54 -22.86 -28.43
CA SER A 113 11.93 -22.44 -28.37
C SER A 113 12.32 -21.51 -29.53
N ALA A 114 11.74 -21.71 -30.72
CA ALA A 114 11.98 -20.83 -31.86
C ALA A 114 11.40 -19.40 -31.62
N GLU A 115 10.24 -19.32 -30.99
CA GLU A 115 9.61 -18.04 -30.62
C GLU A 115 10.45 -17.35 -29.55
N LEU A 116 10.91 -18.07 -28.52
CA LEU A 116 11.77 -17.50 -27.46
C LEU A 116 13.08 -16.97 -28.04
N VAL A 117 13.72 -17.72 -28.97
CA VAL A 117 14.90 -17.22 -29.67
C VAL A 117 14.61 -15.96 -30.47
N ASP A 118 13.46 -15.86 -31.14
CA ASP A 118 13.08 -14.63 -31.85
C ASP A 118 12.84 -13.44 -30.91
N MET A 119 12.30 -13.70 -29.74
CA MET A 119 12.08 -12.68 -28.67
C MET A 119 13.38 -12.21 -28.02
N VAL A 120 14.42 -13.02 -27.99
CA VAL A 120 15.70 -12.66 -27.36
C VAL A 120 16.66 -12.07 -28.40
N GLN A 121 16.81 -12.66 -29.57
CA GLN A 121 17.85 -12.25 -30.53
C GLN A 121 17.36 -12.10 -31.99
N GLY A 122 16.07 -12.34 -32.25
CA GLY A 122 15.48 -12.30 -33.58
C GLY A 122 15.01 -10.91 -34.02
N LYS A 123 13.82 -10.87 -34.63
CA LYS A 123 13.18 -9.63 -35.10
C LYS A 123 12.30 -8.99 -34.04
N ASN A 124 11.70 -9.81 -33.19
CA ASN A 124 10.72 -9.39 -32.20
C ASN A 124 11.33 -9.35 -30.77
N ILE A 125 12.52 -8.74 -30.65
CA ILE A 125 13.22 -8.60 -29.37
C ILE A 125 12.32 -7.87 -28.37
N VAL A 126 12.20 -8.44 -27.15
CA VAL A 126 11.35 -7.91 -26.08
C VAL A 126 11.74 -6.48 -25.71
N PRO A 127 10.77 -5.61 -25.40
CA PRO A 127 11.02 -4.21 -25.09
C PRO A 127 12.01 -3.99 -23.95
N GLU A 128 12.01 -4.86 -22.95
CA GLU A 128 12.88 -4.82 -21.79
C GLU A 128 14.37 -4.94 -22.19
N LEU A 129 14.70 -5.88 -23.06
CA LEU A 129 16.07 -6.02 -23.59
C LEU A 129 16.45 -4.84 -24.49
N ARG A 130 15.50 -4.32 -25.26
CA ARG A 130 15.75 -3.12 -26.07
C ARG A 130 16.04 -1.89 -25.21
N ALA A 131 15.35 -1.72 -24.09
CA ALA A 131 15.55 -0.60 -23.19
C ALA A 131 16.89 -0.68 -22.42
N GLN A 132 17.32 -1.89 -22.06
CA GLN A 132 18.58 -2.09 -21.31
C GLN A 132 19.84 -1.96 -22.17
N LEU A 133 19.76 -2.20 -23.48
CA LEU A 133 20.89 -2.26 -24.39
C LEU A 133 20.85 -1.10 -25.40
N VAL A 134 20.69 0.12 -24.88
CA VAL A 134 20.76 1.35 -25.65
C VAL A 134 22.21 1.85 -25.67
N ASN A 135 22.71 2.13 -26.88
CA ASN A 135 24.02 2.74 -27.03
C ASN A 135 24.00 4.17 -26.46
N PRO A 136 24.82 4.51 -25.45
CA PRO A 136 24.78 5.83 -24.81
C PRO A 136 25.11 7.00 -25.77
N GLN A 137 25.82 6.74 -26.88
CA GLN A 137 26.22 7.77 -27.84
C GLN A 137 25.17 8.04 -28.92
N THR A 138 24.37 7.01 -29.27
CA THR A 138 23.40 7.12 -30.37
C THR A 138 21.94 7.15 -29.89
N GLY A 139 21.70 6.80 -28.64
CA GLY A 139 20.34 6.65 -28.09
C GLY A 139 19.54 5.50 -28.72
N GLN A 140 20.17 4.63 -29.52
CA GLN A 140 19.50 3.53 -30.24
C GLN A 140 19.89 2.17 -29.65
N PHE A 141 18.97 1.20 -29.79
CA PHE A 141 19.24 -0.18 -29.41
C PHE A 141 20.41 -0.77 -30.19
N ASP A 142 21.37 -1.37 -29.48
CA ASP A 142 22.56 -1.98 -30.06
C ASP A 142 22.48 -3.52 -30.02
N LYS A 143 22.05 -4.08 -31.14
CA LYS A 143 21.94 -5.55 -31.29
C LYS A 143 23.30 -6.26 -31.16
N SER A 144 24.42 -5.60 -31.47
CA SER A 144 25.76 -6.21 -31.36
C SER A 144 26.15 -6.42 -29.89
N GLN A 145 25.79 -5.49 -29.01
CA GLN A 145 25.97 -5.65 -27.57
C GLN A 145 25.15 -6.82 -27.01
N LEU A 146 23.91 -6.98 -27.47
CA LEU A 146 23.10 -8.13 -27.07
C LEU A 146 23.73 -9.46 -27.49
N ILE A 147 24.19 -9.56 -28.73
CA ILE A 147 24.84 -10.79 -29.23
C ILE A 147 26.13 -11.08 -28.43
N ALA A 148 26.97 -10.06 -28.16
CA ALA A 148 28.17 -10.20 -27.37
C ALA A 148 27.85 -10.66 -25.94
N PHE A 149 26.80 -10.10 -25.32
CA PHE A 149 26.31 -10.53 -24.00
C PHE A 149 25.90 -12.01 -24.01
N LEU A 150 25.05 -12.44 -24.96
CA LEU A 150 24.60 -13.82 -25.06
C LEU A 150 25.76 -14.80 -25.28
N GLN A 151 26.77 -14.43 -26.10
CA GLN A 151 27.98 -15.22 -26.28
C GLN A 151 28.81 -15.32 -25.00
N SER A 152 28.84 -14.27 -24.19
CA SER A 152 29.55 -14.29 -22.91
C SER A 152 28.93 -15.28 -21.92
N LEU A 153 27.61 -15.52 -22.00
CA LEU A 153 26.90 -16.47 -21.14
C LEU A 153 27.32 -17.93 -21.36
N GLU A 154 27.81 -18.30 -22.56
CA GLU A 154 28.28 -19.65 -22.82
C GLU A 154 29.45 -20.05 -21.91
N ASN A 155 30.29 -19.06 -21.52
CA ASN A 155 31.46 -19.25 -20.66
C ASN A 155 31.27 -18.60 -19.27
N ALA A 156 30.09 -18.14 -18.93
CA ALA A 156 29.74 -17.55 -17.64
C ALA A 156 29.68 -18.61 -16.53
N ASP A 157 29.76 -18.16 -15.28
CA ASP A 157 29.60 -19.06 -14.15
C ASP A 157 28.16 -19.63 -14.09
N PRO A 158 27.96 -20.78 -13.42
CA PRO A 158 26.66 -21.43 -13.35
C PRO A 158 25.53 -20.55 -12.75
N ALA A 159 25.85 -19.60 -11.87
CA ALA A 159 24.88 -18.71 -11.29
C ALA A 159 24.37 -17.69 -12.31
N GLN A 160 25.26 -17.14 -13.16
CA GLN A 160 24.88 -16.23 -14.24
C GLN A 160 24.07 -16.95 -15.32
N GLN A 161 24.42 -18.19 -15.66
CA GLN A 161 23.63 -19.02 -16.58
C GLN A 161 22.23 -19.30 -16.02
N ALA A 162 22.14 -19.65 -14.74
CA ALA A 162 20.84 -19.89 -14.07
C ALA A 162 19.98 -18.62 -14.02
N ALA A 163 20.59 -17.46 -13.73
CA ALA A 163 19.89 -16.18 -13.75
C ALA A 163 19.34 -15.83 -15.13
N TRP A 164 20.11 -16.11 -16.20
CA TRP A 164 19.62 -15.91 -17.55
C TRP A 164 18.48 -16.87 -17.92
N ALA A 165 18.60 -18.16 -17.54
CA ALA A 165 17.53 -19.13 -17.77
C ALA A 165 16.22 -18.73 -17.05
N GLN A 166 16.33 -18.16 -15.85
CA GLN A 166 15.18 -17.60 -15.15
C GLN A 166 14.59 -16.39 -15.90
N GLN A 167 15.44 -15.53 -16.46
CA GLN A 167 14.98 -14.37 -17.26
C GLN A 167 14.27 -14.83 -18.55
N GLU A 168 14.76 -15.86 -19.22
CA GLU A 168 14.07 -16.47 -20.39
C GLU A 168 12.71 -17.04 -20.01
N LYS A 169 12.59 -17.66 -18.83
CA LYS A 169 11.29 -18.12 -18.31
C LYS A 169 10.32 -16.96 -18.10
N VAL A 170 10.78 -15.85 -17.55
CA VAL A 170 9.97 -14.63 -17.37
C VAL A 170 9.49 -14.11 -18.73
N PHE A 171 10.34 -14.07 -19.74
CA PHE A 171 9.94 -13.68 -21.11
C PHE A 171 8.88 -14.61 -21.68
N ALA A 172 9.04 -15.93 -21.50
CA ALA A 172 8.07 -16.91 -21.97
C ALA A 172 6.70 -16.74 -21.27
N GLN A 173 6.69 -16.56 -19.96
CA GLN A 173 5.46 -16.30 -19.19
C GLN A 173 4.79 -14.99 -19.61
N SER A 174 5.54 -13.91 -19.75
CA SER A 174 5.03 -12.63 -20.27
C SER A 174 4.42 -12.81 -21.67
N ARG A 175 5.06 -13.61 -22.51
CA ARG A 175 4.55 -13.88 -23.87
C ARG A 175 3.26 -14.71 -23.86
N LEU A 176 3.15 -15.72 -22.99
CA LEU A 176 1.91 -16.47 -22.78
C LEU A 176 0.78 -15.55 -22.36
N ARG A 177 1.05 -14.66 -21.40
CA ARG A 177 0.07 -13.67 -20.96
C ARG A 177 -0.38 -12.76 -22.12
N ILE A 178 0.55 -12.24 -22.91
CA ILE A 178 0.22 -11.41 -24.08
C ILE A 178 -0.62 -12.20 -25.11
N LYS A 179 -0.30 -13.48 -25.33
CA LYS A 179 -1.11 -14.33 -26.23
C LYS A 179 -2.53 -14.49 -25.73
N TYR A 180 -2.68 -14.77 -24.44
CA TYR A 180 -3.98 -14.92 -23.79
C TYR A 180 -4.79 -13.62 -23.83
N ASP A 181 -4.20 -12.51 -23.43
CA ASP A 181 -4.85 -11.20 -23.46
C ASP A 181 -5.26 -10.78 -24.89
N ASN A 182 -4.41 -11.06 -25.89
CA ASN A 182 -4.73 -10.82 -27.30
C ASN A 182 -5.88 -11.72 -27.81
N LEU A 183 -5.89 -12.97 -27.37
CA LEU A 183 -6.98 -13.89 -27.71
C LEU A 183 -8.32 -13.38 -27.19
N LEU A 184 -8.34 -12.97 -25.92
CA LEU A 184 -9.52 -12.38 -25.30
C LEU A 184 -9.90 -11.05 -25.95
N ALA A 185 -8.95 -10.14 -26.14
CA ALA A 185 -9.19 -8.84 -26.78
C ALA A 185 -9.73 -8.98 -28.20
N THR A 186 -9.27 -10.02 -28.94
CA THR A 186 -9.76 -10.32 -30.30
C THR A 186 -11.15 -10.94 -30.27
N SER A 187 -11.55 -11.60 -29.18
CA SER A 187 -12.90 -12.13 -29.00
C SER A 187 -13.93 -11.03 -28.67
N GLU A 188 -13.48 -9.88 -28.19
CA GLU A 188 -14.34 -8.74 -27.91
C GLU A 188 -14.77 -8.05 -29.20
N TYR A 189 -16.07 -7.88 -29.30
CA TYR A 189 -16.68 -7.33 -30.49
C TYR A 189 -17.96 -6.55 -30.12
N ALA A 190 -17.95 -5.27 -30.38
CA ALA A 190 -19.15 -4.46 -30.25
C ALA A 190 -19.97 -4.47 -31.55
N THR A 191 -21.25 -4.80 -31.42
CA THR A 191 -22.17 -4.81 -32.56
C THR A 191 -22.58 -3.40 -32.97
N THR A 192 -23.08 -3.25 -34.19
CA THR A 192 -23.69 -1.97 -34.63
C THR A 192 -24.91 -1.60 -33.75
N ALA A 193 -25.62 -2.58 -33.20
CA ALA A 193 -26.75 -2.33 -32.31
C ALA A 193 -26.30 -1.70 -30.97
N GLU A 194 -25.21 -2.22 -30.40
CA GLU A 194 -24.60 -1.66 -29.18
C GLU A 194 -24.05 -0.26 -29.43
N ALA A 195 -23.37 -0.04 -30.56
CA ALA A 195 -22.87 1.27 -30.95
C ALA A 195 -24.01 2.31 -31.13
N LYS A 196 -25.15 1.89 -31.70
CA LYS A 196 -26.35 2.73 -31.78
C LYS A 196 -26.92 3.04 -30.41
N LEU A 197 -26.94 2.05 -29.50
CA LEU A 197 -27.42 2.21 -28.14
C LEU A 197 -26.53 3.18 -27.35
N GLU A 198 -25.21 3.05 -27.47
CA GLU A 198 -24.24 3.95 -26.86
C GLU A 198 -24.37 5.38 -27.38
N HIS A 199 -24.41 5.53 -28.71
CA HIS A 199 -24.68 6.83 -29.34
C HIS A 199 -25.97 7.45 -28.83
N LYS A 200 -27.06 6.66 -28.76
CA LYS A 200 -28.34 7.10 -28.25
C LYS A 200 -28.23 7.51 -26.78
N GLY A 201 -27.57 6.70 -25.96
CA GLY A 201 -27.38 6.96 -24.53
C GLY A 201 -26.57 8.23 -24.25
N ALA A 202 -25.51 8.46 -25.05
CA ALA A 202 -24.65 9.62 -24.90
C ALA A 202 -25.25 10.93 -25.44
N ASN A 203 -26.14 10.86 -26.45
CA ASN A 203 -26.62 12.03 -27.17
C ASN A 203 -28.11 12.32 -26.98
N THR A 204 -28.88 11.42 -26.34
CA THR A 204 -30.25 11.74 -25.90
C THR A 204 -30.13 12.56 -24.61
N ILE A 205 -30.72 13.73 -24.62
CA ILE A 205 -30.68 14.68 -23.50
C ILE A 205 -32.08 14.87 -22.98
N ALA A 206 -32.25 14.76 -21.67
CA ALA A 206 -33.50 15.08 -21.00
C ALA A 206 -33.32 16.20 -19.99
N ASP A 207 -34.27 17.12 -19.96
CA ASP A 207 -34.45 17.97 -18.79
C ASP A 207 -35.39 17.29 -17.83
N ALA A 208 -35.00 17.13 -16.61
CA ALA A 208 -35.80 16.46 -15.58
C ALA A 208 -35.77 17.23 -14.26
N SER A 209 -36.88 17.17 -13.54
CA SER A 209 -36.91 17.56 -12.12
C SER A 209 -36.96 16.28 -11.30
N VAL A 210 -36.12 16.15 -10.28
CA VAL A 210 -36.03 14.94 -9.48
C VAL A 210 -36.30 15.27 -8.01
N LEU A 211 -37.33 14.69 -7.45
CA LEU A 211 -37.58 14.71 -6.02
C LEU A 211 -36.69 13.69 -5.35
N PHE A 212 -35.94 14.12 -4.36
CA PHE A 212 -35.14 13.28 -3.48
C PHE A 212 -35.75 13.25 -2.08
N VAL A 213 -36.03 12.05 -1.58
CA VAL A 213 -36.54 11.80 -0.22
C VAL A 213 -35.51 10.91 0.49
N PRO A 214 -34.68 11.46 1.40
CA PRO A 214 -33.68 10.68 2.11
C PRO A 214 -34.29 9.70 3.12
N TYR A 215 -33.63 8.60 3.39
CA TYR A 215 -34.15 7.57 4.30
C TYR A 215 -34.36 8.05 5.74
N TYR A 216 -33.62 9.04 6.20
CA TYR A 216 -33.71 9.53 7.58
C TYR A 216 -35.02 10.25 7.89
N VAL A 217 -35.87 10.59 6.89
CA VAL A 217 -37.20 11.15 7.10
C VAL A 217 -38.16 10.15 7.78
N ILE A 218 -37.81 8.86 7.76
CA ILE A 218 -38.47 7.81 8.54
C ILE A 218 -37.52 7.44 9.67
N SER A 219 -37.94 7.61 10.92
CA SER A 219 -37.18 7.20 12.09
C SER A 219 -36.99 5.68 12.10
N ASP A 220 -35.80 5.20 12.51
CA ASP A 220 -35.54 3.76 12.65
C ASP A 220 -36.53 3.11 13.63
N GLY A 221 -36.91 3.83 14.68
CA GLY A 221 -37.89 3.38 15.69
C GLY A 221 -39.31 3.16 15.16
N ASP A 222 -39.66 3.76 14.01
CA ASP A 222 -40.96 3.58 13.37
C ASP A 222 -41.03 2.33 12.48
N VAL A 223 -39.86 1.68 12.24
CA VAL A 223 -39.74 0.50 11.37
C VAL A 223 -39.65 -0.76 12.21
N LYS A 224 -40.68 -1.57 12.22
CA LYS A 224 -40.60 -2.89 12.87
C LYS A 224 -39.96 -3.89 11.93
N ILE A 225 -38.95 -4.57 12.42
CA ILE A 225 -38.25 -5.63 11.70
C ILE A 225 -38.34 -6.92 12.52
N GLU A 226 -38.70 -8.01 11.87
CA GLU A 226 -38.78 -9.32 12.48
C GLU A 226 -37.61 -10.22 12.03
N ASP A 227 -37.19 -11.15 12.88
CA ASP A 227 -36.10 -12.10 12.57
C ASP A 227 -36.39 -12.97 11.35
N SER A 228 -37.68 -13.23 11.09
CA SER A 228 -38.14 -13.93 9.88
C SER A 228 -37.78 -13.18 8.59
N GLU A 229 -37.90 -11.85 8.61
CA GLU A 229 -37.56 -10.98 7.47
C GLU A 229 -36.08 -10.88 7.25
N LEU A 230 -35.33 -10.79 8.35
CA LEU A 230 -33.82 -10.81 8.29
C LEU A 230 -33.36 -12.14 7.71
N SER A 231 -33.89 -13.28 8.19
CA SER A 231 -33.58 -14.61 7.70
C SER A 231 -33.90 -14.79 6.22
N ALA A 232 -35.08 -14.27 5.79
CA ALA A 232 -35.50 -14.31 4.39
C ALA A 232 -34.60 -13.47 3.49
N TYR A 233 -34.16 -12.27 3.94
CA TYR A 233 -33.27 -11.41 3.23
C TYR A 233 -31.89 -12.07 3.06
N LEU A 234 -31.31 -12.59 4.16
CA LEU A 234 -30.05 -13.31 4.16
C LEU A 234 -30.08 -14.51 3.21
N GLY A 235 -31.16 -15.32 3.29
CA GLY A 235 -31.34 -16.48 2.40
C GLY A 235 -31.37 -16.14 0.93
N LYS A 236 -31.92 -14.97 0.56
CA LYS A 236 -31.99 -14.48 -0.82
C LYS A 236 -30.66 -13.88 -1.33
N HIS A 237 -29.80 -13.42 -0.40
CA HIS A 237 -28.58 -12.68 -0.71
C HIS A 237 -27.33 -13.31 -0.11
N LYS A 238 -27.28 -14.64 0.07
CA LYS A 238 -26.18 -15.38 0.72
C LYS A 238 -24.79 -14.99 0.23
N GLU A 239 -24.64 -14.84 -1.09
CA GLU A 239 -23.37 -14.48 -1.71
C GLU A 239 -22.79 -13.11 -1.26
N LYS A 240 -23.66 -12.23 -0.74
CA LYS A 240 -23.24 -10.92 -0.20
C LYS A 240 -22.79 -10.98 1.25
N PHE A 241 -23.06 -12.09 1.94
CA PHE A 241 -22.85 -12.26 3.37
C PHE A 241 -22.05 -13.52 3.70
N LYS A 242 -20.99 -13.75 2.93
CA LYS A 242 -19.99 -14.76 3.28
C LYS A 242 -19.12 -14.27 4.42
N ILE A 243 -18.76 -15.16 5.32
CA ILE A 243 -17.82 -14.90 6.42
C ILE A 243 -16.51 -15.66 6.15
N GLY A 244 -15.39 -15.02 6.45
CA GLY A 244 -14.08 -15.67 6.49
C GLY A 244 -13.86 -16.42 7.81
N ASN A 245 -12.70 -17.03 7.93
CA ASN A 245 -12.25 -17.66 9.18
C ASN A 245 -12.12 -16.62 10.28
N THR A 246 -12.97 -16.66 11.31
CA THR A 246 -12.96 -15.71 12.42
C THR A 246 -12.95 -16.38 13.77
N ALA A 247 -12.34 -15.73 14.77
CA ALA A 247 -12.33 -16.18 16.16
C ALA A 247 -12.77 -15.07 17.12
N ASN A 248 -13.42 -15.48 18.21
CA ASN A 248 -13.68 -14.63 19.36
C ASN A 248 -12.72 -15.01 20.48
N LEU A 249 -12.04 -14.03 21.04
CA LEU A 249 -11.02 -14.21 22.08
C LEU A 249 -11.34 -13.33 23.28
N GLU A 250 -11.00 -13.82 24.46
CA GLU A 250 -10.83 -13.02 25.67
C GLU A 250 -9.35 -13.04 26.05
N TYR A 251 -8.79 -11.93 26.52
CA TYR A 251 -7.37 -11.89 26.85
C TYR A 251 -7.07 -10.91 27.97
N VAL A 252 -5.95 -11.17 28.70
CA VAL A 252 -5.34 -10.25 29.64
C VAL A 252 -3.99 -9.82 29.08
N ALA A 253 -3.70 -8.52 29.11
CA ALA A 253 -2.45 -7.95 28.65
C ALA A 253 -1.66 -7.42 29.85
N PHE A 254 -0.43 -7.90 30.00
CA PHE A 254 0.55 -7.45 30.98
C PHE A 254 1.53 -6.51 30.30
N SER A 255 1.34 -5.22 30.53
CA SER A 255 2.07 -4.16 29.83
C SER A 255 3.57 -4.19 30.18
N ILE A 256 4.41 -3.97 29.16
CA ILE A 256 5.87 -3.82 29.26
C ILE A 256 6.26 -2.33 29.16
N LEU A 257 5.41 -1.43 29.63
CA LEU A 257 5.73 0.01 29.65
C LEU A 257 6.79 0.30 30.70
N PRO A 258 7.66 1.29 30.45
CA PRO A 258 8.66 1.71 31.43
C PRO A 258 8.02 2.07 32.77
N SER A 259 8.60 1.55 33.83
CA SER A 259 8.17 1.84 35.22
C SER A 259 8.68 3.21 35.70
N GLY A 260 8.15 3.67 36.83
CA GLY A 260 8.70 4.87 37.50
C GLY A 260 10.18 4.68 37.89
N GLN A 261 10.63 3.46 38.14
CA GLN A 261 12.00 3.14 38.44
C GLN A 261 12.91 3.24 37.21
N ASP A 262 12.41 2.78 36.05
CA ASP A 262 13.10 2.94 34.76
C ASP A 262 13.26 4.42 34.41
N SER A 263 12.19 5.20 34.57
CA SER A 263 12.22 6.65 34.36
C SER A 263 13.25 7.34 35.25
N ALA A 264 13.29 6.99 36.54
CA ALA A 264 14.26 7.55 37.47
C ALA A 264 15.70 7.18 37.12
N ALA A 265 15.93 5.93 36.65
CA ALA A 265 17.25 5.47 36.23
C ALA A 265 17.74 6.19 34.98
N VAL A 266 16.89 6.36 33.96
CA VAL A 266 17.24 7.11 32.74
C VAL A 266 17.49 8.58 33.03
N ILE A 267 16.66 9.23 33.89
CA ILE A 267 16.83 10.62 34.32
C ILE A 267 18.16 10.80 35.07
N SER A 268 18.51 9.89 35.97
CA SER A 268 19.79 9.92 36.66
C SER A 268 20.95 9.82 35.68
N ARG A 269 20.88 8.86 34.77
CA ARG A 269 21.94 8.59 33.76
C ARG A 269 22.13 9.75 32.80
N ILE A 270 21.04 10.33 32.26
CA ILE A 270 21.15 11.48 31.35
C ILE A 270 21.74 12.70 32.06
N ASN A 271 21.38 12.94 33.33
CA ASN A 271 21.96 14.04 34.11
C ASN A 271 23.47 13.87 34.36
N GLU A 272 23.91 12.67 34.75
CA GLU A 272 25.33 12.35 34.89
C GLU A 272 26.10 12.62 33.57
N LEU A 273 25.61 12.06 32.46
CA LEU A 273 26.21 12.23 31.14
C LEU A 273 26.15 13.69 30.64
N THR A 274 25.13 14.44 31.04
CA THR A 274 25.02 15.88 30.72
C THR A 274 26.15 16.67 31.41
N GLU A 275 26.44 16.36 32.68
CA GLU A 275 27.56 17.01 33.40
C GLU A 275 28.93 16.59 32.82
N GLU A 276 29.07 15.29 32.43
CA GLU A 276 30.27 14.84 31.73
C GLU A 276 30.43 15.58 30.39
N LEU A 277 29.35 15.71 29.60
CA LEU A 277 29.35 16.40 28.32
C LEU A 277 29.68 17.89 28.47
N ARG A 278 29.20 18.54 29.54
CA ARG A 278 29.46 19.96 29.85
C ARG A 278 30.94 20.24 30.02
N THR A 279 31.68 19.32 30.64
CA THR A 279 33.11 19.44 30.95
C THR A 279 34.01 18.65 29.99
N SER A 280 33.45 17.96 29.03
CA SER A 280 34.19 17.12 28.09
C SER A 280 35.14 17.93 27.22
N ASN A 281 36.35 17.37 27.00
CA ASN A 281 37.30 17.87 26.05
C ASN A 281 37.14 17.21 24.66
N ASP A 282 36.41 16.11 24.55
CA ASP A 282 36.10 15.40 23.30
C ASP A 282 34.62 14.96 23.29
N ASP A 283 33.79 15.88 22.87
CA ASP A 283 32.34 15.68 22.82
C ASP A 283 31.96 14.55 21.85
N SER A 284 32.70 14.41 20.73
CA SER A 284 32.44 13.40 19.71
C SER A 284 32.56 11.98 20.28
N VAL A 285 33.65 11.71 21.00
CA VAL A 285 33.87 10.39 21.62
C VAL A 285 32.84 10.11 22.69
N LEU A 286 32.49 11.12 23.51
CA LEU A 286 31.52 10.95 24.60
C LEU A 286 30.15 10.58 24.06
N VAL A 287 29.59 11.35 23.10
CA VAL A 287 28.26 11.08 22.57
C VAL A 287 28.22 9.82 21.70
N SER A 288 29.29 9.51 20.96
CA SER A 288 29.37 8.28 20.16
C SER A 288 29.34 6.98 21.00
N ARG A 289 29.72 7.07 22.28
CA ARG A 289 29.72 5.92 23.19
C ARG A 289 28.43 5.78 23.99
N ASN A 290 27.75 6.88 24.26
CA ASN A 290 26.66 6.91 25.25
C ASN A 290 25.31 7.29 24.66
N SER A 291 25.27 7.86 23.45
CA SER A 291 24.01 8.25 22.81
C SER A 291 23.43 7.11 21.98
N GLU A 292 22.12 6.98 22.00
CA GLU A 292 21.36 5.97 21.25
C GLU A 292 20.94 6.48 19.85
N VAL A 293 21.23 7.75 19.55
CA VAL A 293 21.00 8.33 18.22
C VAL A 293 22.04 7.85 17.21
N GLN A 294 21.62 7.57 15.99
CA GLN A 294 22.46 7.00 14.94
C GLN A 294 23.67 7.88 14.56
N ASN A 295 23.55 9.21 14.57
CA ASN A 295 24.60 10.17 14.27
C ASN A 295 24.68 11.23 15.38
N PRO A 296 25.26 10.89 16.54
CA PRO A 296 25.22 11.74 17.71
C PRO A 296 26.14 12.96 17.65
N PHE A 297 27.03 13.03 16.63
CA PHE A 297 27.92 14.17 16.42
C PHE A 297 27.86 14.62 14.97
N ALA A 298 27.20 15.74 14.74
CA ALA A 298 26.94 16.27 13.41
C ALA A 298 27.52 17.65 13.19
N THR A 299 27.87 17.97 11.94
CA THR A 299 28.17 19.33 11.53
C THR A 299 26.96 19.90 10.78
N LEU A 300 26.28 20.84 11.39
CA LEU A 300 25.20 21.59 10.78
C LEU A 300 25.76 22.71 9.91
N ARG A 301 25.34 22.73 8.66
CA ARG A 301 25.70 23.74 7.66
C ARG A 301 24.70 24.90 7.72
N PRO A 302 25.05 26.07 7.17
CA PRO A 302 24.06 27.10 6.95
C PRO A 302 22.84 26.58 6.18
N GLY A 303 21.65 26.72 6.80
CA GLY A 303 20.38 26.22 6.25
C GLY A 303 19.90 24.87 6.82
N ASP A 304 20.75 24.09 7.47
CA ASP A 304 20.33 22.90 8.19
C ASP A 304 19.46 23.29 9.38
N GLN A 305 18.38 22.52 9.62
CA GLN A 305 17.47 22.78 10.74
C GLN A 305 18.07 22.26 12.04
N LEU A 306 17.99 23.08 13.09
CA LEU A 306 18.26 22.65 14.45
C LEU A 306 17.15 21.71 14.94
N PRO A 307 17.47 20.75 15.84
CA PRO A 307 16.46 19.89 16.46
C PRO A 307 15.33 20.72 17.11
N VAL A 308 14.08 20.27 16.87
CA VAL A 308 12.89 20.98 17.39
C VAL A 308 12.91 21.10 18.91
N SER A 309 13.35 20.04 19.62
CA SER A 309 13.48 20.06 21.09
C SER A 309 14.52 21.08 21.58
N LEU A 310 15.53 21.42 20.77
CA LEU A 310 16.46 22.50 21.08
C LEU A 310 15.82 23.87 20.83
N THR A 311 15.26 24.10 19.65
CA THR A 311 14.68 25.39 19.25
C THR A 311 13.42 25.77 20.01
N SER A 312 12.67 24.79 20.53
CA SER A 312 11.50 25.04 21.39
C SER A 312 11.85 25.45 22.79
N ASN A 313 13.11 25.25 23.21
CA ASN A 313 13.56 25.53 24.59
C ASN A 313 14.68 26.57 24.68
N THR A 314 15.16 27.10 23.54
CA THR A 314 16.13 28.21 23.54
C THR A 314 16.00 29.07 22.29
N ASP A 315 16.10 30.37 22.44
CA ASP A 315 16.08 31.34 21.33
C ASP A 315 17.47 31.53 20.72
N GLU A 316 18.55 31.22 21.46
CA GLU A 316 19.91 31.45 21.05
C GLU A 316 20.79 30.26 21.38
N ILE A 317 21.63 29.84 20.41
CA ILE A 317 22.65 28.80 20.61
C ILE A 317 24.04 29.42 20.68
N VAL A 318 24.82 29.04 21.70
CA VAL A 318 26.16 29.56 21.98
C VAL A 318 27.19 28.42 21.94
N ALA A 319 28.30 28.65 21.26
CA ALA A 319 29.41 27.69 21.19
C ALA A 319 29.94 27.36 22.62
N GLY A 320 30.18 26.08 22.89
CA GLY A 320 30.59 25.54 24.17
C GLY A 320 29.45 25.32 25.17
N GLN A 321 28.24 25.74 24.89
CA GLN A 321 27.11 25.61 25.81
C GLN A 321 26.36 24.31 25.62
N THR A 322 25.88 23.76 26.77
CA THR A 322 25.06 22.54 26.84
C THR A 322 23.62 22.91 27.19
N TYR A 323 22.66 22.29 26.51
CA TYR A 323 21.20 22.54 26.60
C TYR A 323 20.48 21.25 26.91
N GLY A 324 19.61 21.27 27.89
CA GLY A 324 18.84 20.10 28.32
C GLY A 324 19.27 19.58 29.71
N PRO A 325 18.86 18.36 30.10
CA PRO A 325 18.10 17.43 29.28
C PRO A 325 16.65 17.87 29.01
N PHE A 326 16.16 17.62 27.77
CA PHE A 326 14.78 17.84 27.35
C PHE A 326 14.10 16.50 27.10
N ILE A 327 12.78 16.49 27.13
CA ILE A 327 11.98 15.34 26.73
C ILE A 327 11.56 15.52 25.28
N THR A 328 11.78 14.51 24.44
CA THR A 328 11.35 14.49 23.05
C THR A 328 9.90 14.01 22.91
N ALA A 329 9.30 14.19 21.74
CA ALA A 329 7.97 13.67 21.43
C ALA A 329 7.87 12.13 21.54
N ASN A 330 8.99 11.42 21.40
CA ASN A 330 9.08 9.95 21.51
C ASN A 330 9.36 9.49 22.95
N SER A 331 9.25 10.38 23.94
CA SER A 331 9.54 10.08 25.34
C SER A 331 11.00 9.74 25.66
N SER A 332 11.95 10.07 24.77
CA SER A 332 13.38 10.01 25.04
C SER A 332 13.84 11.26 25.81
N TYR A 333 14.97 11.15 26.50
CA TYR A 333 15.64 12.30 27.11
C TYR A 333 16.85 12.70 26.29
N VAL A 334 16.96 13.99 25.92
CA VAL A 334 18.02 14.48 25.04
C VAL A 334 18.72 15.70 25.61
N THR A 335 20.05 15.70 25.51
CA THR A 335 20.92 16.84 25.80
C THR A 335 21.70 17.22 24.56
N TYR A 336 21.81 18.50 24.28
CA TYR A 336 22.58 19.06 23.18
C TYR A 336 23.78 19.86 23.70
N LYS A 337 24.93 19.75 23.02
CA LYS A 337 26.04 20.69 23.22
C LYS A 337 26.47 21.26 21.86
N ILE A 338 26.58 22.57 21.83
CA ILE A 338 27.18 23.27 20.70
C ILE A 338 28.70 23.20 20.87
N SER A 339 29.32 22.12 20.39
CA SER A 339 30.74 21.84 20.61
C SER A 339 31.63 22.95 20.06
N SER A 340 31.35 23.47 18.90
CA SER A 340 32.01 24.63 18.32
C SER A 340 31.21 25.25 17.18
N GLN A 341 31.48 26.50 16.90
CA GLN A 341 31.06 27.20 15.69
C GLN A 341 32.30 27.72 14.97
N TYR A 342 32.32 27.62 13.66
CA TYR A 342 33.44 28.08 12.83
C TYR A 342 32.96 28.58 11.47
N GLU A 343 33.74 29.43 10.87
CA GLU A 343 33.49 29.92 9.51
C GLU A 343 33.97 28.90 8.48
N GLY A 344 33.06 28.49 7.59
CA GLY A 344 33.27 27.58 6.50
C GLY A 344 32.92 28.19 5.14
N THR A 345 32.78 27.36 4.11
CA THR A 345 32.37 27.81 2.78
C THR A 345 31.00 28.49 2.86
N PRO A 346 30.88 29.75 2.45
CA PRO A 346 29.59 30.44 2.48
C PRO A 346 28.55 29.72 1.63
N ARG A 347 27.36 29.56 2.18
CA ARG A 347 26.18 29.00 1.49
C ARG A 347 25.08 30.06 1.48
N MET A 348 24.29 30.08 0.42
CA MET A 348 23.13 30.96 0.29
C MET A 348 21.93 30.19 -0.27
N ARG A 349 20.77 30.82 -0.28
CA ARG A 349 19.55 30.23 -0.87
C ARG A 349 18.95 31.17 -1.87
N ALA A 350 18.55 30.61 -3.01
CA ALA A 350 17.85 31.34 -4.06
C ALA A 350 16.82 30.45 -4.74
N SER A 351 15.90 31.07 -5.42
CA SER A 351 15.01 30.40 -6.38
C SER A 351 15.31 30.91 -7.79
N HIS A 352 15.13 30.06 -8.80
CA HIS A 352 15.30 30.48 -10.18
C HIS A 352 14.18 29.98 -11.11
N ILE A 353 14.11 30.58 -12.28
CA ILE A 353 13.29 30.13 -13.40
C ILE A 353 14.21 29.98 -14.59
N LEU A 354 14.43 28.76 -15.06
CA LEU A 354 15.24 28.47 -16.23
C LEU A 354 14.38 28.48 -17.49
N PHE A 355 14.80 29.27 -18.47
CA PHE A 355 14.36 29.23 -19.86
C PHE A 355 15.48 28.60 -20.68
N SER A 356 15.34 27.32 -21.01
CA SER A 356 16.38 26.55 -21.69
C SER A 356 16.60 27.03 -23.12
N THR A 357 17.85 27.03 -23.55
CA THR A 357 18.26 27.33 -24.94
C THR A 357 18.94 26.16 -25.64
N GLU A 358 18.78 24.95 -25.07
CA GLU A 358 19.38 23.73 -25.60
C GLU A 358 18.90 23.46 -27.04
N GLY A 359 19.85 23.23 -27.94
CA GLY A 359 19.56 22.95 -29.36
C GLY A 359 19.06 24.11 -30.20
N MET A 360 19.05 25.34 -29.66
CA MET A 360 18.54 26.54 -30.37
C MET A 360 19.63 27.29 -31.11
N ASP A 361 19.27 27.86 -32.25
CA ASP A 361 20.10 28.84 -32.98
C ASP A 361 20.05 30.23 -32.31
N GLU A 362 20.84 31.19 -32.80
CA GLU A 362 20.92 32.53 -32.23
C GLU A 362 19.57 33.30 -32.27
N ALA A 363 18.73 33.02 -33.27
CA ALA A 363 17.40 33.64 -33.35
C ALA A 363 16.46 33.08 -32.30
N GLY A 364 16.54 31.74 -32.06
CA GLY A 364 15.80 31.05 -30.98
C GLY A 364 16.22 31.55 -29.60
N LYS A 365 17.53 31.67 -29.36
CA LYS A 365 18.06 32.22 -28.09
C LYS A 365 17.59 33.64 -27.82
N ALA A 366 17.56 34.49 -28.85
CA ALA A 366 17.07 35.86 -28.73
C ALA A 366 15.57 35.92 -28.39
N ALA A 367 14.77 35.02 -28.96
CA ALA A 367 13.34 34.91 -28.63
C ALA A 367 13.13 34.46 -27.17
N VAL A 368 13.87 33.42 -26.69
CA VAL A 368 13.82 32.95 -25.32
C VAL A 368 14.27 34.03 -24.32
N LYS A 369 15.29 34.82 -24.67
CA LYS A 369 15.72 35.98 -23.87
C LYS A 369 14.58 36.99 -23.68
N SER A 370 13.92 37.37 -24.79
CA SER A 370 12.80 38.30 -24.75
C SER A 370 11.63 37.77 -23.93
N GLN A 371 11.38 36.46 -23.97
CA GLN A 371 10.38 35.79 -23.13
C GLN A 371 10.75 35.89 -21.65
N ALA A 372 11.99 35.55 -21.27
CA ALA A 372 12.47 35.65 -19.91
C ALA A 372 12.41 37.10 -19.39
N GLU A 373 12.76 38.09 -20.19
CA GLU A 373 12.64 39.54 -19.84
C GLU A 373 11.18 39.94 -19.61
N THR A 374 10.25 39.44 -20.43
CA THR A 374 8.81 39.67 -20.26
C THR A 374 8.30 39.08 -18.94
N VAL A 375 8.64 37.81 -18.65
CA VAL A 375 8.25 37.18 -17.41
C VAL A 375 8.88 37.85 -16.18
N LEU A 376 10.13 38.32 -16.30
CA LEU A 376 10.76 39.11 -15.24
C LEU A 376 9.97 40.42 -14.97
N ALA A 377 9.49 41.08 -16.00
CA ALA A 377 8.65 42.27 -15.85
C ALA A 377 7.30 41.95 -15.20
N GLU A 378 6.68 40.85 -15.55
CA GLU A 378 5.45 40.35 -14.93
C GLU A 378 5.64 40.06 -13.45
N ILE A 379 6.72 39.37 -13.09
CA ILE A 379 7.04 39.05 -11.67
C ILE A 379 7.28 40.35 -10.87
N LYS A 380 7.95 41.35 -11.46
CA LYS A 380 8.13 42.67 -10.84
C LYS A 380 6.81 43.39 -10.58
N ALA A 381 5.83 43.21 -11.45
CA ALA A 381 4.51 43.82 -11.33
C ALA A 381 3.58 43.08 -10.36
N ASN A 382 3.59 41.74 -10.37
CA ASN A 382 2.61 40.87 -9.68
C ASN A 382 3.15 40.18 -8.41
N GLY A 383 4.46 40.18 -8.21
CA GLY A 383 5.11 39.66 -6.97
C GLY A 383 5.06 38.14 -6.76
N ASN A 384 4.58 37.34 -7.71
CA ASN A 384 4.39 35.90 -7.52
C ASN A 384 5.42 35.06 -8.29
N PHE A 385 6.63 34.98 -7.71
CA PHE A 385 7.75 34.24 -8.30
C PHE A 385 7.47 32.73 -8.41
N ALA A 386 6.91 32.10 -7.35
CA ALA A 386 6.70 30.66 -7.30
C ALA A 386 5.70 30.17 -8.36
N VAL A 387 4.64 30.95 -8.61
CA VAL A 387 3.67 30.64 -9.68
C VAL A 387 4.33 30.78 -11.05
N ALA A 388 5.12 31.82 -11.27
CA ALA A 388 5.85 31.99 -12.53
C ALA A 388 6.87 30.85 -12.74
N ALA A 389 7.56 30.38 -11.67
CA ALA A 389 8.46 29.25 -11.74
C ALA A 389 7.73 27.96 -12.16
N SER A 390 6.58 27.66 -11.56
CA SER A 390 5.77 26.49 -11.94
C SER A 390 5.20 26.57 -13.37
N GLN A 391 4.95 27.77 -13.86
CA GLN A 391 4.37 28.00 -15.19
C GLN A 391 5.41 28.01 -16.31
N TYR A 392 6.57 28.60 -16.09
CA TYR A 392 7.57 28.89 -17.13
C TYR A 392 8.88 28.13 -16.94
N GLY A 393 9.17 27.62 -15.73
CA GLY A 393 10.41 26.90 -15.44
C GLY A 393 10.52 25.59 -16.21
N GLN A 394 11.70 25.33 -16.78
CA GLN A 394 11.98 24.20 -17.65
C GLN A 394 12.98 23.21 -17.02
N ASP A 395 13.10 23.24 -15.70
CA ASP A 395 13.95 22.31 -14.95
C ASP A 395 13.20 21.65 -13.77
N GLY A 396 13.88 20.75 -13.05
CA GLY A 396 13.28 20.00 -11.93
C GLY A 396 12.83 20.85 -10.75
N THR A 397 13.27 22.11 -10.63
CA THR A 397 12.89 23.00 -9.52
C THR A 397 11.55 23.72 -9.75
N ALA A 398 11.07 23.75 -10.99
CA ALA A 398 9.86 24.46 -11.38
C ALA A 398 8.63 24.13 -10.53
N GLN A 399 8.40 22.83 -10.24
CA GLN A 399 7.26 22.35 -9.43
C GLN A 399 7.35 22.77 -7.96
N ASN A 400 8.56 23.11 -7.48
CA ASN A 400 8.82 23.58 -6.13
C ASN A 400 9.01 25.11 -6.07
N GLY A 401 8.42 25.85 -7.03
CA GLY A 401 8.53 27.30 -7.08
C GLY A 401 9.92 27.81 -7.44
N GLY A 402 10.75 26.98 -8.08
CA GLY A 402 12.11 27.31 -8.50
C GLY A 402 13.16 27.23 -7.39
N ASP A 403 12.84 26.72 -6.19
CA ASP A 403 13.75 26.71 -5.03
C ASP A 403 14.95 25.77 -5.27
N LEU A 404 16.15 26.33 -5.21
CA LEU A 404 17.42 25.62 -5.35
C LEU A 404 17.95 25.07 -4.01
N GLY A 405 17.26 25.36 -2.90
CA GLY A 405 17.80 25.07 -1.58
C GLY A 405 19.02 25.90 -1.24
N TRP A 406 19.78 25.46 -0.22
CA TRP A 406 21.05 26.07 0.17
C TRP A 406 22.20 25.49 -0.64
N PHE A 407 23.01 26.36 -1.25
CA PHE A 407 24.12 25.95 -2.12
C PHE A 407 25.38 26.78 -1.86
N ALA A 408 26.54 26.21 -2.17
CA ALA A 408 27.82 26.87 -2.21
C ALA A 408 28.06 27.49 -3.60
N LYS A 409 29.00 28.45 -3.70
CA LYS A 409 29.30 29.11 -4.96
C LYS A 409 29.70 28.14 -6.08
N ASP A 410 30.45 27.09 -5.72
CA ASP A 410 31.00 26.12 -6.67
C ASP A 410 29.96 25.06 -7.11
N ASP A 411 28.75 25.05 -6.53
CA ASP A 411 27.67 24.15 -6.92
C ASP A 411 27.00 24.58 -8.25
N PHE A 412 27.29 25.80 -8.74
CA PHE A 412 26.68 26.38 -9.96
C PHE A 412 27.71 26.97 -10.92
N VAL A 413 27.34 27.06 -12.19
CA VAL A 413 28.20 27.68 -13.22
C VAL A 413 28.50 29.14 -12.90
N GLU A 414 29.73 29.57 -13.25
CA GLU A 414 30.25 30.90 -12.86
C GLU A 414 29.32 32.08 -13.17
N PRO A 415 28.69 32.19 -14.34
CA PRO A 415 27.81 33.33 -14.62
C PRO A 415 26.64 33.44 -13.64
N PHE A 416 26.03 32.32 -13.28
CA PHE A 416 24.96 32.25 -12.30
C PHE A 416 25.47 32.57 -10.88
N ALA A 417 26.48 31.83 -10.45
CA ALA A 417 27.05 31.94 -9.11
C ALA A 417 27.58 33.33 -8.81
N ASN A 418 28.29 33.96 -9.73
CA ASN A 418 28.87 35.28 -9.56
C ASN A 418 27.80 36.37 -9.33
N VAL A 419 26.69 36.30 -10.08
CA VAL A 419 25.62 37.30 -9.97
C VAL A 419 24.84 37.11 -8.66
N VAL A 420 24.57 35.86 -8.29
CA VAL A 420 23.82 35.54 -7.08
C VAL A 420 24.63 35.90 -5.81
N TYR A 421 25.92 35.53 -5.77
CA TYR A 421 26.80 35.86 -4.64
C TYR A 421 27.19 37.34 -4.54
N ALA A 422 27.02 38.13 -5.60
CA ALA A 422 27.20 39.57 -5.58
C ALA A 422 26.01 40.33 -4.98
N ALA A 423 24.86 39.66 -4.78
CA ALA A 423 23.67 40.28 -4.22
C ALA A 423 23.91 40.82 -2.80
N LYS A 424 23.45 42.05 -2.54
CA LYS A 424 23.59 42.72 -1.22
C LYS A 424 22.29 42.66 -0.40
N SER A 425 21.21 42.23 -1.00
CA SER A 425 19.91 42.08 -0.36
C SER A 425 19.17 40.88 -0.94
N THR A 426 18.25 40.31 -0.19
CA THR A 426 17.30 39.36 -0.67
C THR A 426 16.32 40.00 -1.66
N GLY A 427 15.73 39.20 -2.56
CA GLY A 427 14.74 39.65 -3.52
C GLY A 427 15.09 39.29 -4.96
N LEU A 428 14.22 39.70 -5.85
CA LEU A 428 14.31 39.47 -7.30
C LEU A 428 15.49 40.25 -7.91
N LEU A 429 16.36 39.56 -8.63
CA LEU A 429 17.45 40.24 -9.34
C LEU A 429 16.92 41.13 -10.48
N PRO A 430 17.59 42.26 -10.76
CA PRO A 430 17.06 43.28 -11.68
C PRO A 430 17.06 42.87 -13.14
N SER A 431 17.86 41.87 -13.53
CA SER A 431 18.04 41.42 -14.91
C SER A 431 18.11 39.90 -15.01
N VAL A 432 17.79 39.41 -16.19
CA VAL A 432 17.97 37.99 -16.57
C VAL A 432 19.47 37.67 -16.65
N VAL A 433 19.85 36.47 -16.18
CA VAL A 433 21.24 35.98 -16.21
C VAL A 433 21.36 34.90 -17.27
N GLU A 434 22.37 35.06 -18.14
CA GLU A 434 22.67 34.08 -19.19
C GLU A 434 23.71 33.09 -18.75
N THR A 435 23.48 31.79 -19.04
CA THR A 435 24.42 30.68 -18.83
C THR A 435 24.43 29.75 -20.04
N GLU A 436 25.27 28.77 -20.06
CA GLU A 436 25.28 27.73 -21.09
C GLU A 436 23.96 26.92 -21.20
N TYR A 437 23.16 26.87 -20.13
CA TYR A 437 21.84 26.20 -20.09
C TYR A 437 20.70 27.06 -20.60
N GLY A 438 20.86 28.37 -20.64
CA GLY A 438 19.84 29.31 -21.06
C GLY A 438 19.78 30.59 -20.21
N TYR A 439 18.57 31.15 -20.10
CA TYR A 439 18.32 32.39 -19.39
C TYR A 439 17.63 32.12 -18.05
N HIS A 440 18.12 32.77 -16.99
CA HIS A 440 17.61 32.57 -15.62
C HIS A 440 17.03 33.86 -15.06
N ILE A 441 15.83 33.79 -14.51
CA ILE A 441 15.29 34.79 -13.59
C ILE A 441 15.59 34.29 -12.19
N ILE A 442 16.19 35.12 -11.34
CA ILE A 442 16.68 34.68 -10.04
C ILE A 442 16.10 35.55 -8.93
N ASN A 443 15.64 34.89 -7.88
CA ASN A 443 15.19 35.50 -6.63
C ASN A 443 16.06 35.01 -5.47
N VAL A 444 16.86 35.90 -4.89
CA VAL A 444 17.68 35.57 -3.71
C VAL A 444 16.80 35.53 -2.49
N THR A 445 16.71 34.39 -1.81
CA THR A 445 15.84 34.18 -0.64
C THR A 445 16.61 34.33 0.68
N GLU A 446 17.90 33.94 0.69
CA GLU A 446 18.80 34.10 1.85
C GLU A 446 20.18 34.55 1.39
N LEU A 447 20.75 35.53 2.07
CA LEU A 447 22.13 35.98 1.84
C LEU A 447 23.16 34.94 2.31
N PRO A 448 24.42 35.02 1.83
CA PRO A 448 25.45 34.08 2.21
C PRO A 448 25.65 34.03 3.72
N LYS A 449 25.60 32.80 4.29
CA LYS A 449 25.96 32.49 5.68
C LYS A 449 27.10 31.49 5.68
N SER A 450 28.07 31.67 6.56
CA SER A 450 29.29 30.87 6.62
C SER A 450 29.49 30.15 7.96
N THR A 451 28.61 30.37 8.93
CA THR A 451 28.73 29.77 10.26
C THR A 451 28.26 28.31 10.25
N TYR A 452 29.17 27.39 10.47
CA TYR A 452 28.95 25.97 10.67
C TYR A 452 28.94 25.65 12.15
N THR A 453 28.03 24.78 12.57
CA THR A 453 27.86 24.40 13.98
C THR A 453 28.14 22.92 14.17
N LYS A 454 29.09 22.56 15.02
CA LYS A 454 29.26 21.18 15.47
C LYS A 454 28.33 20.93 16.65
N LEU A 455 27.40 20.01 16.46
CA LEU A 455 26.38 19.63 17.42
C LEU A 455 26.67 18.25 17.97
N ALA A 456 26.82 18.12 19.27
CA ALA A 456 26.80 16.87 20.00
C ALA A 456 25.39 16.63 20.54
N VAL A 457 24.86 15.42 20.30
CA VAL A 457 23.52 14.98 20.71
C VAL A 457 23.68 13.78 21.63
N LEU A 458 23.24 13.90 22.86
CA LEU A 458 23.21 12.83 23.83
C LEU A 458 21.73 12.49 24.09
N GLU A 459 21.26 11.37 23.56
CA GLU A 459 19.88 10.91 23.69
C GLU A 459 19.84 9.53 24.31
N LEU A 460 18.97 9.35 25.29
CA LEU A 460 18.66 8.07 25.91
C LEU A 460 17.16 7.80 25.80
N GLU A 461 16.80 6.64 25.26
CA GLU A 461 15.41 6.21 25.16
C GLU A 461 14.88 5.74 26.53
N LEU A 462 13.62 6.05 26.79
CA LEU A 462 12.93 5.52 27.95
C LEU A 462 12.27 4.19 27.57
N VAL A 463 12.98 3.11 27.81
CA VAL A 463 12.50 1.74 27.58
C VAL A 463 12.34 1.00 28.91
N ALA A 464 11.48 -0.04 28.92
CA ALA A 464 11.35 -0.91 30.07
C ALA A 464 12.63 -1.72 30.30
N SER A 465 13.14 -1.69 31.51
CA SER A 465 14.31 -2.50 31.90
C SER A 465 13.99 -4.00 31.93
N ASP A 466 15.03 -4.83 31.94
CA ASP A 466 14.89 -6.28 32.13
C ASP A 466 14.13 -6.63 33.41
N ALA A 467 14.27 -5.85 34.48
CA ALA A 467 13.52 -6.05 35.71
C ALA A 467 12.01 -5.85 35.49
N THR A 468 11.62 -4.76 34.81
CA THR A 468 10.22 -4.48 34.47
C THR A 468 9.64 -5.55 33.53
N ARG A 469 10.41 -5.97 32.51
CA ARG A 469 10.01 -7.08 31.61
C ARG A 469 9.82 -8.39 32.34
N ASN A 470 10.77 -8.76 33.22
CA ASN A 470 10.71 -9.99 34.01
C ASN A 470 9.55 -9.98 35.00
N ASP A 471 9.20 -8.84 35.59
CA ASP A 471 8.06 -8.72 36.47
C ASP A 471 6.73 -8.90 35.71
N ALA A 472 6.61 -8.28 34.53
CA ALA A 472 5.45 -8.45 33.68
C ALA A 472 5.30 -9.92 33.18
N PHE A 473 6.42 -10.55 32.79
CA PHE A 473 6.44 -11.95 32.39
C PHE A 473 6.02 -12.89 33.52
N ARG A 474 6.60 -12.73 34.72
CA ARG A 474 6.25 -13.57 35.89
C ARG A 474 4.76 -13.47 36.24
N ASN A 475 4.19 -12.28 36.15
CA ASN A 475 2.77 -12.08 36.40
C ASN A 475 1.91 -12.76 35.33
N ALA A 476 2.31 -12.68 34.06
CA ALA A 476 1.64 -13.35 32.96
C ALA A 476 1.73 -14.87 33.05
N ASP A 477 2.93 -15.39 33.36
CA ASP A 477 3.20 -16.83 33.48
C ASP A 477 2.44 -17.46 34.65
N SER A 478 2.48 -16.82 35.84
CA SER A 478 1.68 -17.25 37.00
C SER A 478 0.18 -17.25 36.67
N PHE A 479 -0.30 -16.21 35.97
CA PHE A 479 -1.71 -16.14 35.58
C PHE A 479 -2.09 -17.22 34.56
N ALA A 480 -1.24 -17.52 33.59
CA ALA A 480 -1.46 -18.60 32.62
C ALA A 480 -1.49 -19.96 33.29
N ALA A 481 -0.49 -20.24 34.17
CA ALA A 481 -0.37 -21.51 34.88
C ALA A 481 -1.56 -21.80 35.81
N GLU A 482 -2.15 -20.78 36.40
CA GLU A 482 -3.32 -20.90 37.29
C GLU A 482 -4.65 -20.98 36.54
N SER A 483 -4.68 -20.63 35.23
CA SER A 483 -5.88 -20.50 34.42
C SER A 483 -5.99 -21.63 33.39
N GLY A 484 -6.35 -22.83 33.84
CA GLY A 484 -6.42 -24.04 32.98
C GLY A 484 -7.58 -24.04 31.98
N ASN A 485 -8.60 -23.18 32.16
CA ASN A 485 -9.75 -23.03 31.28
C ASN A 485 -10.35 -21.62 31.36
N ARG A 486 -11.28 -21.32 30.49
CA ARG A 486 -11.92 -19.98 30.39
C ARG A 486 -12.60 -19.52 31.68
N ASN A 487 -13.19 -20.42 32.49
CA ASN A 487 -13.86 -20.02 33.71
C ASN A 487 -12.83 -19.63 34.78
N GLU A 488 -11.82 -20.46 34.98
CA GLU A 488 -10.68 -20.16 35.86
C GLU A 488 -9.95 -18.89 35.42
N PHE A 489 -9.78 -18.71 34.11
CA PHE A 489 -9.19 -17.48 33.53
C PHE A 489 -9.94 -16.22 33.99
N LYS A 490 -11.27 -16.23 33.97
CA LYS A 490 -12.08 -15.08 34.40
C LYS A 490 -12.07 -14.88 35.91
N GLU A 491 -12.14 -15.99 36.68
CA GLU A 491 -12.13 -15.95 38.12
C GLU A 491 -10.77 -15.42 38.63
N ASN A 492 -9.67 -15.93 38.11
CA ASN A 492 -8.31 -15.51 38.48
C ASN A 492 -8.03 -14.07 38.05
N ALA A 493 -8.54 -13.64 36.88
CA ALA A 493 -8.43 -12.25 36.45
C ALA A 493 -9.16 -11.31 37.43
N ALA A 494 -10.36 -11.66 37.83
CA ALA A 494 -11.15 -10.88 38.78
C ALA A 494 -10.50 -10.83 40.17
N GLU A 495 -10.00 -11.98 40.67
CA GLU A 495 -9.32 -12.08 41.97
C GLU A 495 -8.04 -11.24 42.03
N LYS A 496 -7.24 -11.27 40.94
CA LYS A 496 -5.97 -10.54 40.85
C LYS A 496 -6.15 -9.10 40.34
N GLY A 497 -7.38 -8.69 40.02
CA GLY A 497 -7.69 -7.34 39.53
C GLY A 497 -7.22 -7.08 38.09
N TYR A 498 -7.01 -8.12 37.30
CA TYR A 498 -6.64 -8.00 35.89
C TYR A 498 -7.87 -7.74 35.03
N ARG A 499 -7.72 -6.88 34.03
CA ARG A 499 -8.79 -6.55 33.09
C ARG A 499 -8.85 -7.57 31.97
N VAL A 500 -9.97 -8.31 31.89
CA VAL A 500 -10.25 -9.16 30.73
C VAL A 500 -10.76 -8.28 29.58
N LEU A 501 -10.05 -8.31 28.46
CA LEU A 501 -10.41 -7.64 27.21
C LEU A 501 -11.02 -8.65 26.25
N GLN A 502 -11.93 -8.17 25.37
CA GLN A 502 -12.58 -9.00 24.36
C GLN A 502 -12.14 -8.56 22.98
N ALA A 503 -11.87 -9.53 22.10
CA ALA A 503 -11.65 -9.33 20.68
C ALA A 503 -12.60 -10.25 19.91
N ASN A 504 -13.59 -9.64 19.27
CA ASN A 504 -14.64 -10.37 18.57
C ASN A 504 -14.41 -10.35 17.06
N ASN A 505 -14.77 -11.44 16.39
CA ASN A 505 -14.65 -11.63 14.95
C ASN A 505 -13.25 -11.28 14.42
N VAL A 506 -12.21 -11.71 15.15
CA VAL A 506 -10.82 -11.57 14.72
C VAL A 506 -10.61 -12.45 13.50
N ASP A 507 -10.21 -11.85 12.40
CA ASP A 507 -9.92 -12.56 11.15
C ASP A 507 -8.61 -13.36 11.28
N ALA A 508 -8.54 -14.53 10.66
CA ALA A 508 -7.38 -15.41 10.68
C ALA A 508 -6.11 -14.76 10.09
N ALA A 509 -6.26 -13.85 9.13
CA ALA A 509 -5.17 -13.09 8.54
C ALA A 509 -4.79 -11.84 9.32
N SER A 510 -5.56 -11.47 10.36
CA SER A 510 -5.30 -10.29 11.19
C SER A 510 -3.93 -10.36 11.85
N ARG A 511 -3.34 -9.19 12.09
CA ARG A 511 -2.09 -9.03 12.82
C ARG A 511 -2.26 -8.30 14.14
N ASN A 512 -3.39 -7.66 14.31
CA ASN A 512 -3.69 -6.85 15.48
C ASN A 512 -4.80 -7.50 16.29
N LEU A 513 -4.72 -7.35 17.60
CA LEU A 513 -5.75 -7.74 18.53
C LEU A 513 -6.25 -6.46 19.24
N ASN A 514 -7.36 -5.90 18.75
CA ASN A 514 -7.82 -4.55 19.11
C ASN A 514 -6.69 -3.51 18.90
N ASN A 515 -6.24 -2.84 19.97
CA ASN A 515 -5.18 -1.82 19.91
C ASN A 515 -3.76 -2.42 20.06
N ILE A 516 -3.61 -3.72 20.26
CA ILE A 516 -2.31 -4.38 20.36
C ILE A 516 -1.85 -4.73 18.94
N GLN A 517 -0.76 -4.12 18.54
CA GLN A 517 -0.12 -4.41 17.25
C GLN A 517 0.75 -5.67 17.35
N ASN A 518 1.06 -6.28 16.21
CA ASN A 518 1.90 -7.46 16.10
C ASN A 518 1.44 -8.65 16.95
N ALA A 519 0.11 -8.78 17.17
CA ALA A 519 -0.49 -9.87 17.96
C ALA A 519 -0.61 -11.19 17.18
N ARG A 520 0.23 -11.35 16.14
CA ARG A 520 0.15 -12.52 15.23
C ARG A 520 0.26 -13.86 15.95
N GLU A 521 1.12 -13.99 16.94
CA GLU A 521 1.30 -15.24 17.70
C GLU A 521 0.04 -15.66 18.44
N VAL A 522 -0.72 -14.71 18.99
CA VAL A 522 -2.02 -14.99 19.64
C VAL A 522 -3.04 -15.50 18.63
N ILE A 523 -3.08 -14.88 17.46
CA ILE A 523 -4.01 -15.22 16.38
C ILE A 523 -3.66 -16.60 15.80
N MET A 524 -2.38 -16.86 15.53
CA MET A 524 -1.92 -18.18 15.05
C MET A 524 -2.27 -19.29 16.05
N TRP A 525 -2.06 -19.06 17.34
CA TRP A 525 -2.47 -20.01 18.38
C TRP A 525 -3.98 -20.26 18.33
N ALA A 526 -4.79 -19.21 18.22
CA ALA A 526 -6.26 -19.31 18.20
C ALA A 526 -6.78 -20.15 17.03
N PHE A 527 -6.18 -20.01 15.85
CA PHE A 527 -6.62 -20.73 14.65
C PHE A 527 -5.93 -22.09 14.46
N GLY A 528 -4.69 -22.24 14.92
CA GLY A 528 -3.90 -23.46 14.75
C GLY A 528 -4.20 -24.51 15.82
N GLU A 529 -3.91 -24.21 17.06
CA GLU A 529 -3.81 -25.17 18.16
C GLU A 529 -5.01 -25.14 19.10
N ALA A 530 -5.62 -23.97 19.31
CA ALA A 530 -6.61 -23.77 20.36
C ALA A 530 -7.95 -24.44 20.10
N SER A 531 -8.50 -25.04 21.15
CA SER A 531 -9.90 -25.46 21.27
C SER A 531 -10.73 -24.44 22.06
N ALA A 532 -12.04 -24.38 21.84
CA ALA A 532 -12.90 -23.45 22.56
C ALA A 532 -12.82 -23.67 24.08
N GLY A 533 -12.55 -22.61 24.83
CA GLY A 533 -12.35 -22.60 26.27
C GLY A 533 -10.91 -22.86 26.73
N GLU A 534 -10.00 -23.18 25.82
CA GLU A 534 -8.57 -23.33 26.10
C GLU A 534 -7.89 -22.02 26.36
N VAL A 535 -6.86 -22.01 27.22
CA VAL A 535 -6.05 -20.84 27.57
C VAL A 535 -4.66 -20.99 26.97
N SER A 536 -4.13 -19.92 26.39
CA SER A 536 -2.80 -19.93 25.79
C SER A 536 -1.70 -19.91 26.84
N GLU A 537 -0.52 -20.37 26.45
CA GLU A 537 0.72 -19.98 27.10
C GLU A 537 0.90 -18.44 26.94
N VAL A 538 1.86 -17.89 27.69
CA VAL A 538 2.25 -16.48 27.55
C VAL A 538 2.76 -16.22 26.14
N LYS A 539 2.19 -15.23 25.46
CA LYS A 539 2.66 -14.75 24.16
C LYS A 539 3.32 -13.39 24.35
N GLU A 540 4.56 -13.26 23.89
CA GLU A 540 5.31 -11.99 23.92
C GLU A 540 4.95 -11.16 22.71
N LEU A 541 4.50 -9.93 22.93
CA LEU A 541 4.22 -8.94 21.93
C LEU A 541 5.10 -7.70 22.17
N ASP A 542 5.14 -6.77 21.24
CA ASP A 542 6.07 -5.62 21.29
C ASP A 542 6.05 -4.87 22.64
N ASN A 543 4.85 -4.65 23.19
CA ASN A 543 4.64 -3.82 24.38
C ASN A 543 3.87 -4.53 25.51
N ALA A 544 3.64 -5.84 25.41
CA ALA A 544 2.90 -6.59 26.40
C ALA A 544 3.15 -8.10 26.31
N TYR A 545 3.09 -8.78 27.43
CA TYR A 545 2.81 -10.21 27.46
C TYR A 545 1.30 -10.42 27.46
N VAL A 546 0.81 -11.36 26.66
CA VAL A 546 -0.62 -11.65 26.53
C VAL A 546 -0.90 -13.10 26.88
N VAL A 547 -1.93 -13.33 27.69
CA VAL A 547 -2.55 -14.64 27.90
C VAL A 547 -3.97 -14.54 27.38
N ALA A 548 -4.34 -15.43 26.48
CA ALA A 548 -5.64 -15.43 25.81
C ALA A 548 -6.42 -16.72 26.01
N THR A 549 -7.73 -16.66 25.94
CA THR A 549 -8.61 -17.83 25.86
C THR A 549 -9.50 -17.76 24.64
N LEU A 550 -9.63 -18.88 23.92
CA LEU A 550 -10.50 -18.99 22.76
C LEU A 550 -11.96 -19.14 23.20
N VAL A 551 -12.80 -18.19 22.83
CA VAL A 551 -14.24 -18.25 23.10
C VAL A 551 -14.97 -19.10 22.07
N SER A 552 -14.73 -18.84 20.79
CA SER A 552 -15.31 -19.57 19.67
C SER A 552 -14.51 -19.34 18.39
N LYS A 553 -14.62 -20.26 17.45
CA LYS A 553 -14.02 -20.21 16.12
C LYS A 553 -15.11 -20.45 15.09
N LYS A 554 -15.08 -19.71 14.00
CA LYS A 554 -15.98 -19.86 12.85
C LYS A 554 -15.14 -20.12 11.63
N GLU A 555 -15.55 -21.09 10.84
CA GLU A 555 -14.94 -21.41 9.55
C GLU A 555 -15.54 -20.54 8.44
N GLU A 556 -14.80 -20.35 7.38
CA GLU A 556 -15.26 -19.66 6.18
C GLU A 556 -16.51 -20.35 5.59
N GLY A 557 -17.46 -19.53 5.16
CA GLY A 557 -18.70 -20.08 4.57
C GLY A 557 -19.87 -19.09 4.57
N ASP A 558 -21.07 -19.66 4.39
CA ASP A 558 -22.32 -18.89 4.46
C ASP A 558 -22.55 -18.37 5.88
N ALA A 559 -22.73 -17.06 6.02
CA ALA A 559 -23.03 -16.44 7.30
C ALA A 559 -24.34 -16.94 7.88
N LYS A 560 -24.38 -17.18 9.19
CA LYS A 560 -25.63 -17.31 9.95
C LYS A 560 -26.15 -15.91 10.28
N LEU A 561 -27.45 -15.79 10.53
CA LEU A 561 -28.07 -14.48 10.81
C LEU A 561 -27.37 -13.72 11.96
N ASP A 562 -26.99 -14.44 13.02
CA ASP A 562 -26.33 -13.84 14.18
C ASP A 562 -24.94 -13.27 13.85
N ASP A 563 -24.28 -13.78 12.81
CA ASP A 563 -22.95 -13.32 12.38
C ASP A 563 -23.01 -11.98 11.66
N VAL A 564 -24.10 -11.70 10.96
CA VAL A 564 -24.29 -10.54 10.07
C VAL A 564 -25.58 -9.77 10.35
N ARG A 565 -26.16 -9.99 11.54
CA ARG A 565 -27.46 -9.41 11.93
C ARG A 565 -27.52 -7.90 11.69
N ASP A 566 -26.53 -7.16 12.15
CA ASP A 566 -26.51 -5.70 12.01
C ASP A 566 -26.46 -5.28 10.53
N GLN A 567 -25.65 -5.95 9.72
CA GLN A 567 -25.54 -5.67 8.28
C GLN A 567 -26.87 -5.96 7.56
N VAL A 568 -27.46 -7.12 7.83
CA VAL A 568 -28.75 -7.50 7.26
C VAL A 568 -29.87 -6.56 7.73
N THR A 569 -29.86 -6.17 9.01
CA THR A 569 -30.83 -5.23 9.58
C THR A 569 -30.78 -3.89 8.85
N GLN A 570 -29.58 -3.36 8.58
CA GLN A 570 -29.44 -2.10 7.83
C GLN A 570 -30.03 -2.18 6.41
N GLN A 571 -29.86 -3.30 5.73
CA GLN A 571 -30.41 -3.47 4.39
C GLN A 571 -31.96 -3.60 4.41
N VAL A 572 -32.48 -4.44 5.31
CA VAL A 572 -33.94 -4.60 5.48
C VAL A 572 -34.61 -3.30 5.93
N LEU A 573 -33.91 -2.53 6.81
CA LEU A 573 -34.36 -1.22 7.24
C LEU A 573 -34.47 -0.24 6.06
N LYS A 574 -33.47 -0.20 5.17
CA LYS A 574 -33.52 0.61 3.95
C LYS A 574 -34.69 0.21 3.05
N ASP A 575 -34.87 -1.08 2.82
CA ASP A 575 -35.95 -1.59 1.96
C ASP A 575 -37.33 -1.22 2.53
N LYS A 576 -37.52 -1.38 3.84
CA LYS A 576 -38.77 -1.01 4.51
C LYS A 576 -39.03 0.50 4.49
N LYS A 577 -38.02 1.31 4.77
CA LYS A 577 -38.13 2.77 4.65
C LYS A 577 -38.48 3.19 3.23
N ALA A 578 -37.84 2.57 2.22
CA ALA A 578 -38.20 2.83 0.83
C ALA A 578 -39.67 2.51 0.53
N ALA A 579 -40.15 1.37 1.01
CA ALA A 579 -41.55 0.99 0.85
C ALA A 579 -42.51 1.97 1.56
N MET A 580 -42.22 2.36 2.80
CA MET A 580 -43.00 3.33 3.57
C MET A 580 -43.05 4.72 2.91
N ILE A 581 -41.89 5.17 2.38
CA ILE A 581 -41.81 6.43 1.63
C ILE A 581 -42.65 6.32 0.36
N ALA A 582 -42.52 5.23 -0.41
CA ALA A 582 -43.29 5.02 -1.62
C ALA A 582 -44.80 4.96 -1.37
N GLU A 583 -45.24 4.34 -0.27
CA GLU A 583 -46.64 4.30 0.16
C GLU A 583 -47.17 5.71 0.47
N LYS A 584 -46.43 6.52 1.23
CA LYS A 584 -46.80 7.90 1.55
C LYS A 584 -46.85 8.82 0.33
N LEU A 585 -46.05 8.53 -0.69
CA LEU A 585 -46.08 9.24 -1.98
C LEU A 585 -47.19 8.75 -2.92
N ALA A 586 -47.78 7.60 -2.64
CA ALA A 586 -48.83 7.03 -3.49
C ALA A 586 -50.04 7.95 -3.60
N GLY A 587 -50.61 8.05 -4.82
CA GLY A 587 -51.75 8.91 -5.11
C GLY A 587 -51.45 10.40 -5.27
N LYS A 588 -50.18 10.83 -5.08
CA LYS A 588 -49.75 12.19 -5.42
C LYS A 588 -49.42 12.27 -6.92
N THR A 589 -49.80 13.39 -7.53
CA THR A 589 -49.72 13.55 -8.98
C THR A 589 -48.63 14.57 -9.41
N THR A 590 -48.06 15.31 -8.46
CA THR A 590 -47.02 16.29 -8.73
C THR A 590 -45.84 16.14 -7.76
N LEU A 591 -44.62 16.55 -8.16
CA LEU A 591 -43.46 16.55 -7.28
C LEU A 591 -43.63 17.49 -6.08
N GLU A 592 -44.38 18.57 -6.25
CA GLU A 592 -44.70 19.56 -5.23
C GLU A 592 -45.58 18.97 -4.14
N GLU A 593 -46.66 18.21 -4.52
CA GLU A 593 -47.46 17.46 -3.59
C GLU A 593 -46.69 16.39 -2.83
N MET A 594 -45.76 15.69 -3.54
CA MET A 594 -44.91 14.69 -2.93
C MET A 594 -43.88 15.32 -1.97
N LYS A 595 -43.26 16.45 -2.34
CA LYS A 595 -42.37 17.21 -1.47
C LYS A 595 -43.04 17.65 -0.20
N ALA A 596 -44.31 18.06 -0.26
CA ALA A 596 -45.09 18.51 0.92
C ALA A 596 -45.31 17.39 1.94
N VAL A 597 -45.13 16.11 1.58
CA VAL A 597 -45.29 14.98 2.50
C VAL A 597 -44.09 14.88 3.49
N PHE A 598 -42.92 15.31 3.07
CA PHE A 598 -41.70 15.22 3.88
C PHE A 598 -40.97 16.55 3.91
N ALA A 599 -40.70 17.08 5.11
CA ALA A 599 -40.09 18.40 5.28
C ALA A 599 -38.68 18.47 4.66
N ASP A 600 -37.92 17.38 4.72
CA ASP A 600 -36.53 17.29 4.22
C ASP A 600 -36.44 16.80 2.76
N ALA A 601 -37.57 16.62 2.08
CA ALA A 601 -37.54 16.28 0.67
C ALA A 601 -37.16 17.50 -0.19
N ALA A 602 -36.33 17.28 -1.18
CA ALA A 602 -35.87 18.35 -2.09
C ALA A 602 -36.20 18.01 -3.55
N ILE A 603 -36.61 19.00 -4.32
CA ILE A 603 -36.71 18.89 -5.77
C ILE A 603 -35.45 19.51 -6.34
N ASN A 604 -34.73 18.74 -7.15
CA ASN A 604 -33.49 19.14 -7.82
C ASN A 604 -33.72 19.17 -9.33
N GLU A 605 -33.31 20.23 -9.96
CA GLU A 605 -33.35 20.32 -11.41
C GLU A 605 -32.13 19.62 -12.01
N ALA A 606 -32.35 18.78 -12.99
CA ALA A 606 -31.35 18.03 -13.71
C ALA A 606 -31.41 18.37 -15.21
N PRO A 607 -30.94 19.55 -15.59
CA PRO A 607 -30.82 19.89 -17.00
C PRO A 607 -29.71 19.05 -17.64
N ASP A 608 -29.80 18.85 -18.95
CA ASP A 608 -28.80 18.11 -19.73
C ASP A 608 -28.49 16.69 -19.25
N LEU A 609 -29.49 16.03 -18.62
CA LEU A 609 -29.36 14.65 -18.15
C LEU A 609 -29.21 13.71 -19.34
N ARG A 610 -28.21 12.82 -19.31
CA ARG A 610 -27.97 11.83 -20.38
C ARG A 610 -28.34 10.44 -19.90
N LEU A 611 -28.77 9.59 -20.83
CA LEU A 611 -29.21 8.23 -20.49
C LEU A 611 -28.05 7.37 -19.93
N ASN A 612 -26.84 7.58 -20.38
CA ASN A 612 -25.64 6.88 -19.86
C ASN A 612 -25.01 7.55 -18.63
N ALA A 613 -25.61 8.62 -18.09
CA ALA A 613 -25.20 9.17 -16.82
C ALA A 613 -25.58 8.25 -15.65
N SER A 614 -24.78 8.28 -14.61
CA SER A 614 -25.05 7.55 -13.35
C SER A 614 -25.22 8.47 -12.14
N VAL A 615 -24.98 9.78 -12.32
CA VAL A 615 -25.00 10.79 -11.26
C VAL A 615 -25.94 11.92 -11.63
N ILE A 616 -26.73 12.39 -10.66
CA ILE A 616 -27.54 13.60 -10.79
C ILE A 616 -26.88 14.70 -9.95
N PRO A 617 -26.58 15.88 -10.51
CA PRO A 617 -26.02 17.00 -9.76
C PRO A 617 -26.89 17.37 -8.54
N GLY A 618 -26.28 17.54 -7.37
CA GLY A 618 -26.98 17.86 -6.12
C GLY A 618 -27.64 16.65 -5.42
N ILE A 619 -27.68 15.47 -6.04
CA ILE A 619 -28.25 14.23 -5.45
C ILE A 619 -27.16 13.18 -5.27
N GLY A 620 -26.37 12.89 -6.30
CA GLY A 620 -25.36 11.84 -6.28
C GLY A 620 -25.67 10.67 -7.22
N PHE A 621 -25.15 9.48 -6.90
CA PHE A 621 -25.30 8.27 -7.71
C PHE A 621 -26.74 7.76 -7.68
N ALA A 622 -27.42 7.79 -8.83
CA ALA A 622 -28.85 7.49 -8.97
C ALA A 622 -29.21 6.93 -10.36
N PRO A 623 -28.58 5.84 -10.81
CA PRO A 623 -28.75 5.32 -12.19
C PRO A 623 -30.17 4.79 -12.46
N LYS A 624 -30.85 4.23 -11.45
CA LYS A 624 -32.18 3.63 -11.65
C LYS A 624 -33.24 4.69 -11.94
N VAL A 625 -33.20 5.83 -11.23
CA VAL A 625 -34.15 6.92 -11.50
C VAL A 625 -33.85 7.59 -12.84
N ILE A 626 -32.57 7.72 -13.23
CA ILE A 626 -32.19 8.21 -14.56
C ILE A 626 -32.80 7.32 -15.65
N GLY A 627 -32.55 6.01 -15.58
CA GLY A 627 -33.16 5.06 -16.52
C GLY A 627 -34.69 5.12 -16.53
N SER A 628 -35.31 5.33 -15.36
CA SER A 628 -36.78 5.44 -15.24
C SER A 628 -37.33 6.71 -15.89
N VAL A 629 -36.60 7.85 -15.79
CA VAL A 629 -36.99 9.13 -16.46
C VAL A 629 -36.94 8.96 -17.98
N PHE A 630 -35.90 8.32 -18.51
CA PHE A 630 -35.82 8.07 -19.97
C PHE A 630 -36.81 7.02 -20.46
N GLY A 631 -37.40 6.23 -19.56
CA GLY A 631 -38.50 5.33 -19.86
C GLY A 631 -39.87 5.99 -19.97
N LEU A 632 -39.99 7.28 -19.64
CA LEU A 632 -41.23 8.03 -19.75
C LEU A 632 -41.53 8.43 -21.21
N SER A 633 -42.80 8.43 -21.58
CA SER A 633 -43.21 8.64 -22.98
C SER A 633 -43.63 10.08 -23.32
N ALA A 634 -43.85 10.92 -22.31
CA ALA A 634 -44.29 12.29 -22.53
C ALA A 634 -43.83 13.25 -21.44
N ALA A 635 -43.59 14.50 -21.81
CA ALA A 635 -43.29 15.60 -20.88
C ALA A 635 -44.40 15.72 -19.82
N GLY A 636 -44.04 16.02 -18.58
CA GLY A 636 -44.88 16.14 -17.44
C GLY A 636 -45.17 14.81 -16.71
N GLN A 637 -44.83 13.66 -17.30
CA GLN A 637 -44.97 12.36 -16.63
C GLN A 637 -43.99 12.18 -15.50
N LEU A 638 -44.43 11.44 -14.46
CA LEU A 638 -43.64 11.07 -13.31
C LEU A 638 -43.21 9.59 -13.38
N THR A 639 -42.05 9.28 -12.89
CA THR A 639 -41.66 7.89 -12.59
C THR A 639 -42.44 7.38 -11.39
N LYS A 640 -42.51 6.07 -11.21
CA LYS A 640 -42.80 5.51 -9.89
C LYS A 640 -41.68 5.89 -8.91
N PRO A 641 -41.97 5.87 -7.57
CA PRO A 641 -40.88 5.98 -6.60
C PRO A 641 -39.81 4.92 -6.84
N VAL A 642 -38.60 5.34 -6.99
CA VAL A 642 -37.40 4.50 -7.30
C VAL A 642 -36.54 4.46 -6.07
N GLN A 643 -36.23 3.26 -5.60
CA GLN A 643 -35.29 3.04 -4.51
C GLN A 643 -33.84 3.12 -5.05
N GLU A 644 -33.05 4.04 -4.50
CA GLU A 644 -31.59 4.15 -4.68
C GLU A 644 -30.90 3.97 -3.32
N ASP A 645 -29.57 3.84 -3.31
CA ASP A 645 -28.85 3.63 -2.05
C ASP A 645 -28.96 4.79 -1.05
N ILE A 646 -29.19 5.99 -1.55
CA ILE A 646 -29.25 7.24 -0.79
C ILE A 646 -30.64 7.63 -0.31
N GLY A 647 -31.70 7.06 -0.90
CA GLY A 647 -33.08 7.42 -0.61
C GLY A 647 -34.05 6.94 -1.68
N VAL A 648 -35.28 7.48 -1.65
CA VAL A 648 -36.31 7.25 -2.67
C VAL A 648 -36.41 8.48 -3.56
N LEU A 649 -36.34 8.25 -4.88
CA LEU A 649 -36.39 9.31 -5.87
C LEU A 649 -37.60 9.17 -6.79
N VAL A 650 -38.13 10.30 -7.22
CA VAL A 650 -39.21 10.38 -8.23
C VAL A 650 -38.77 11.40 -9.28
N GLY A 651 -38.63 10.96 -10.52
CA GLY A 651 -38.29 11.84 -11.65
C GLY A 651 -39.51 12.33 -12.40
N ARG A 652 -39.50 13.58 -12.81
CA ARG A 652 -40.43 14.18 -13.78
C ARG A 652 -39.66 14.53 -15.05
N LEU A 653 -40.10 14.02 -16.17
CA LEU A 653 -39.60 14.42 -17.46
C LEU A 653 -40.15 15.79 -17.85
N ASN A 654 -39.31 16.83 -17.99
CA ASN A 654 -39.71 18.15 -18.44
C ASN A 654 -39.64 18.25 -19.98
N SER A 655 -38.54 17.81 -20.56
CA SER A 655 -38.36 17.69 -22.02
C SER A 655 -37.36 16.60 -22.35
N ILE A 656 -37.40 16.10 -23.58
CA ILE A 656 -36.43 15.14 -24.09
C ILE A 656 -36.06 15.54 -25.52
N THR A 657 -34.78 15.67 -25.76
CA THR A 657 -34.19 15.89 -27.08
C THR A 657 -33.57 14.57 -27.53
N PRO A 658 -34.16 13.89 -28.50
CA PRO A 658 -33.63 12.62 -29.00
C PRO A 658 -32.29 12.83 -29.69
N SER A 659 -31.43 11.82 -29.65
CA SER A 659 -30.20 11.80 -30.45
C SER A 659 -30.52 11.82 -31.94
N ASN A 660 -29.75 12.58 -32.71
CA ASN A 660 -29.81 12.50 -34.15
C ASN A 660 -29.22 11.18 -34.66
N GLU A 661 -29.83 10.56 -35.66
CA GLU A 661 -29.22 9.43 -36.33
C GLU A 661 -27.96 9.85 -37.07
N VAL A 662 -26.89 9.06 -36.97
CA VAL A 662 -25.66 9.25 -37.74
C VAL A 662 -25.58 8.16 -38.80
N GLY A 663 -24.97 8.49 -39.96
CA GLY A 663 -24.88 7.56 -41.09
C GLY A 663 -23.88 6.43 -40.86
N ASP A 664 -22.94 6.59 -39.89
CA ASP A 664 -21.89 5.64 -39.58
C ASP A 664 -21.64 5.57 -38.06
N TYR A 665 -21.59 4.34 -37.51
CA TYR A 665 -21.36 4.05 -36.11
C TYR A 665 -20.00 3.37 -35.86
N THR A 666 -19.12 3.29 -36.87
CA THR A 666 -17.83 2.58 -36.77
C THR A 666 -16.94 3.12 -35.66
N SER A 667 -16.93 4.43 -35.45
CA SER A 667 -16.16 5.05 -34.37
C SER A 667 -16.65 4.63 -32.97
N TYR A 668 -17.96 4.55 -32.78
CA TYR A 668 -18.57 4.07 -31.53
C TYR A 668 -18.32 2.58 -31.32
N GLN A 669 -18.39 1.74 -32.36
CA GLN A 669 -18.03 0.33 -32.29
C GLN A 669 -16.58 0.16 -31.88
N ALA A 670 -15.65 0.88 -32.51
CA ALA A 670 -14.23 0.83 -32.19
C ALA A 670 -13.96 1.26 -30.74
N GLN A 671 -14.61 2.33 -30.28
CA GLN A 671 -14.49 2.82 -28.90
C GLN A 671 -15.01 1.81 -27.87
N LEU A 672 -16.19 1.23 -28.12
CA LEU A 672 -16.77 0.18 -27.24
C LEU A 672 -15.90 -1.06 -27.20
N THR A 673 -15.45 -1.56 -28.36
CA THR A 673 -14.56 -2.72 -28.47
C THR A 673 -13.26 -2.49 -27.71
N MET A 674 -12.61 -1.34 -27.92
CA MET A 674 -11.37 -0.98 -27.22
C MET A 674 -11.58 -0.85 -25.71
N GLY A 675 -12.66 -0.20 -25.30
CA GLY A 675 -13.01 -0.07 -23.88
C GLY A 675 -13.35 -1.42 -23.21
N ALA A 676 -14.01 -2.33 -23.94
CA ALA A 676 -14.26 -3.68 -23.47
C ALA A 676 -12.97 -4.49 -23.31
N ALA A 677 -12.09 -4.45 -24.31
CA ALA A 677 -10.78 -5.11 -24.29
C ALA A 677 -9.90 -4.62 -23.13
N GLN A 678 -9.89 -3.30 -22.87
CA GLN A 678 -9.14 -2.73 -21.74
C GLN A 678 -9.70 -3.19 -20.38
N ARG A 679 -11.03 -3.19 -20.21
CA ARG A 679 -11.66 -3.67 -18.98
C ARG A 679 -11.41 -5.16 -18.77
N MET A 680 -11.44 -5.95 -19.82
CA MET A 680 -11.28 -7.40 -19.77
C MET A 680 -9.93 -7.78 -19.15
N THR A 681 -8.83 -7.14 -19.54
CA THR A 681 -7.49 -7.41 -18.98
C THR A 681 -7.46 -7.31 -17.44
N TYR A 682 -8.26 -6.41 -16.87
CA TYR A 682 -8.39 -6.27 -15.44
C TYR A 682 -9.42 -7.23 -14.81
N THR A 683 -10.59 -7.35 -15.42
CA THR A 683 -11.70 -8.16 -14.87
C THR A 683 -11.43 -9.65 -14.97
N ILE A 684 -10.69 -10.11 -15.99
CA ILE A 684 -10.37 -11.54 -16.15
C ILE A 684 -9.55 -12.06 -14.96
N MET A 685 -8.60 -11.27 -14.46
CA MET A 685 -7.82 -11.64 -13.28
C MET A 685 -8.74 -11.93 -12.09
N MET A 686 -9.67 -11.01 -11.78
CA MET A 686 -10.60 -11.17 -10.67
C MET A 686 -11.53 -12.37 -10.90
N ALA A 687 -12.07 -12.52 -12.11
CA ALA A 687 -12.96 -13.62 -12.45
C ALA A 687 -12.26 -14.99 -12.33
N LEU A 688 -11.01 -15.10 -12.77
CA LEU A 688 -10.24 -16.32 -12.65
C LEU A 688 -9.86 -16.63 -11.19
N GLN A 689 -9.54 -15.61 -10.39
CA GLN A 689 -9.29 -15.78 -8.96
C GLN A 689 -10.56 -16.26 -8.23
N ASP A 690 -11.71 -15.71 -8.54
CA ASP A 690 -12.99 -16.14 -7.97
C ASP A 690 -13.33 -17.60 -8.37
N LEU A 691 -13.02 -18.00 -9.62
CA LEU A 691 -13.24 -19.36 -10.11
C LEU A 691 -12.25 -20.38 -9.51
N ALA A 692 -11.06 -19.93 -9.12
CA ALA A 692 -9.98 -20.79 -8.64
C ALA A 692 -10.22 -21.36 -7.24
N ASP A 693 -11.26 -20.92 -6.52
CA ASP A 693 -11.57 -21.36 -5.15
C ASP A 693 -10.31 -21.36 -4.26
N VAL A 694 -9.66 -20.18 -4.17
CA VAL A 694 -8.41 -20.01 -3.43
C VAL A 694 -8.65 -20.17 -1.94
N LYS A 695 -7.98 -21.16 -1.32
CA LYS A 695 -7.99 -21.36 0.13
C LYS A 695 -6.64 -20.96 0.73
N ASP A 696 -6.63 -20.03 1.65
CA ASP A 696 -5.42 -19.51 2.29
C ASP A 696 -5.26 -20.07 3.70
N PHE A 697 -4.20 -20.87 3.89
CA PHE A 697 -3.84 -21.46 5.18
C PHE A 697 -2.54 -20.87 5.75
N ARG A 698 -1.99 -19.83 5.12
CA ARG A 698 -0.74 -19.17 5.54
C ARG A 698 -0.81 -18.66 6.98
N TYR A 699 -2.01 -18.35 7.46
CA TYR A 699 -2.23 -17.93 8.86
C TYR A 699 -1.78 -18.98 9.89
N LYS A 700 -1.54 -20.24 9.48
CA LYS A 700 -1.02 -21.30 10.36
C LYS A 700 0.50 -21.22 10.53
N TYR A 701 1.20 -20.48 9.67
CA TYR A 701 2.67 -20.48 9.60
C TYR A 701 3.29 -19.08 9.79
N TYR A 702 2.54 -18.03 9.51
CA TYR A 702 3.07 -16.67 9.48
C TYR A 702 2.18 -15.67 10.20
#